data_fd84241e42eeabd233f122d67e57b81c
#
_entry.id   fd84241e42eeabd233f122d67e57b81c
#
_cell.length_a   1.000
_cell.length_b   1.000
_cell.length_c   1.000
_cell.angle_alpha   90.00
_cell.angle_beta   90.00
_cell.angle_gamma   90.00
#
_symmetry.space_group_name_H-M   'P 1'
#
loop_
_entity.id
_entity.type
_entity.pdbx_description
1 polymer ?
#
loop_
_entity_poly.entity_id
_entity_poly.type
_entity_poly.pdbx_seq_one_letter_code
_entity_poly.pdbx_strand_id
1 'polypeptide(L)'
;MADPKLISKIPDGPLKDKWSKRKAEIRIVSPNNKRKLEVIVVGTGLGGASAAASLGEMGYNVKIFCISDSPRRAHSIAAQGGINAAKNYQNDNDSIYRLFYDTIKGGDYRSREANVYRLAEVSASIIDQCVAQGVPFAREYGGYLANRSFGGVQVSRTFYARGQTGQQLLLGAYASLNKEIANGTVKSYPRHEMLDLVIINGEAKGIIARNLVTGEIERFGVHAVVLATGGYGNTYFLSTNAMNSNGSAAMQAYRKGAFFANPCFAQSHPTCIPVHGDQQCKLTLMSESLRNDGRIWVPKKMEDVMKLRKHEIKPSHIPEEDRDYYLERRYPAFGNLVPRDVASRAAKERCDAGFGVNETGLAVFLDFSDAIKRLGHQRVQERYGNLFDMYEKITSSSPWEEPMMIYPAIHYTMGGLWVDYDLQTTIPGLYAIGEANFSDHGGNRLGASALMQGLADGYFVLPYTIGDYLSHKFSEPKTDTNAPEFEQAEKAVKERIAKLFAVKGTVPVDALHKKLGHIMWEYVGMARNEAGLKKGIEEIKKLREEFWKTVCVPGTNEEFNQELEKALRLVDFFDIGELMAYDALNRRESCGGHFREEMQTEEGETKRDDENFMYVAAWEYKGEGKEPELHKEDLKYENIKIATRNYKD
;
A
#
# COMPACT_ATOMS: atom_id res chain seq x y z
N MET A 1 -15.10 -7.92 -26.11
CA MET A 1 -15.29 -9.26 -25.52
C MET A 1 -14.39 -9.30 -24.29
N ALA A 2 -14.90 -9.81 -23.17
CA ALA A 2 -14.06 -9.97 -21.96
C ALA A 2 -12.87 -10.90 -22.26
N ASP A 3 -11.69 -10.53 -21.74
CA ASP A 3 -10.50 -11.36 -21.88
C ASP A 3 -10.71 -12.70 -21.14
N PRO A 4 -10.57 -13.85 -21.81
CA PRO A 4 -10.82 -15.14 -21.18
C PRO A 4 -9.83 -15.48 -20.04
N LYS A 5 -8.73 -14.74 -19.93
CA LYS A 5 -7.75 -14.88 -18.85
C LYS A 5 -8.14 -14.08 -17.59
N LEU A 6 -9.07 -13.13 -17.68
CA LEU A 6 -9.49 -12.22 -16.61
C LEU A 6 -10.96 -12.47 -16.20
N ILE A 7 -11.22 -13.62 -15.61
CA ILE A 7 -12.56 -13.97 -15.11
C ILE A 7 -12.68 -13.50 -13.67
N SER A 8 -13.41 -12.40 -13.46
CA SER A 8 -13.56 -11.79 -12.12
C SER A 8 -14.36 -12.60 -11.12
N LYS A 9 -15.13 -13.59 -11.55
CA LYS A 9 -16.01 -14.45 -10.72
C LYS A 9 -17.01 -13.68 -9.83
N ILE A 10 -17.38 -12.48 -10.21
CA ILE A 10 -18.39 -11.70 -9.49
C ILE A 10 -19.75 -12.37 -9.67
N PRO A 11 -20.47 -12.71 -8.57
CA PRO A 11 -21.81 -13.31 -8.67
C PRO A 11 -22.82 -12.40 -9.37
N ASP A 12 -23.77 -12.99 -10.07
CA ASP A 12 -24.89 -12.27 -10.63
C ASP A 12 -25.90 -11.85 -9.55
N GLY A 13 -26.75 -10.87 -9.88
CA GLY A 13 -27.82 -10.39 -9.01
C GLY A 13 -27.53 -9.03 -8.36
N PRO A 14 -28.42 -8.57 -7.47
CA PRO A 14 -28.30 -7.27 -6.82
C PRO A 14 -26.99 -7.10 -6.04
N LEU A 15 -26.42 -5.90 -6.09
CA LEU A 15 -25.14 -5.58 -5.46
C LEU A 15 -25.07 -6.01 -3.98
N LYS A 16 -26.12 -5.69 -3.21
CA LYS A 16 -26.22 -6.01 -1.78
C LYS A 16 -26.27 -7.51 -1.44
N ASP A 17 -26.60 -8.35 -2.42
CA ASP A 17 -26.79 -9.79 -2.21
C ASP A 17 -25.61 -10.62 -2.73
N LYS A 18 -24.69 -10.02 -3.48
CA LYS A 18 -23.59 -10.73 -4.14
C LYS A 18 -22.69 -11.50 -3.17
N TRP A 19 -22.30 -10.89 -2.05
CA TRP A 19 -21.43 -11.56 -1.08
C TRP A 19 -22.16 -12.67 -0.31
N SER A 20 -23.38 -12.45 0.13
CA SER A 20 -24.19 -13.51 0.78
C SER A 20 -24.47 -14.66 -0.17
N LYS A 21 -24.77 -14.39 -1.45
CA LYS A 21 -24.92 -15.41 -2.49
C LYS A 21 -23.62 -16.21 -2.65
N ARG A 22 -22.45 -15.55 -2.79
CA ARG A 22 -21.17 -16.25 -2.91
C ARG A 22 -20.89 -17.14 -1.71
N LYS A 23 -21.12 -16.64 -0.49
CA LYS A 23 -20.95 -17.45 0.74
C LYS A 23 -21.85 -18.68 0.77
N ALA A 24 -23.08 -18.58 0.26
CA ALA A 24 -24.00 -19.70 0.19
C ALA A 24 -23.60 -20.79 -0.83
N GLU A 25 -22.82 -20.41 -1.85
CA GLU A 25 -22.32 -21.33 -2.89
C GLU A 25 -21.00 -22.03 -2.49
N ILE A 26 -20.29 -21.53 -1.48
CA ILE A 26 -19.01 -22.05 -1.02
C ILE A 26 -19.17 -23.46 -0.42
N ARG A 27 -18.32 -24.37 -0.86
CA ARG A 27 -18.22 -25.70 -0.25
C ARG A 27 -17.47 -25.64 1.07
N ILE A 28 -17.99 -26.34 2.07
CA ILE A 28 -17.41 -26.39 3.40
C ILE A 28 -16.52 -27.63 3.53
N VAL A 29 -15.27 -27.42 3.93
CA VAL A 29 -14.35 -28.51 4.29
C VAL A 29 -14.70 -29.01 5.70
N SER A 30 -14.87 -30.31 5.87
CA SER A 30 -15.09 -30.89 7.20
C SER A 30 -13.88 -30.68 8.12
N PRO A 31 -14.07 -30.57 9.45
CA PRO A 31 -12.95 -30.38 10.39
C PRO A 31 -11.84 -31.44 10.28
N ASN A 32 -12.20 -32.70 10.04
CA ASN A 32 -11.22 -33.78 9.87
C ASN A 32 -10.37 -33.63 8.60
N ASN A 33 -10.94 -33.09 7.53
CA ASN A 33 -10.22 -32.84 6.29
C ASN A 33 -9.36 -31.57 6.36
N LYS A 34 -9.81 -30.54 7.07
CA LYS A 34 -9.01 -29.31 7.28
C LYS A 34 -7.62 -29.62 7.85
N ARG A 35 -7.51 -30.55 8.80
CA ARG A 35 -6.25 -30.97 9.40
C ARG A 35 -5.25 -31.58 8.42
N LYS A 36 -5.69 -32.01 7.24
CA LYS A 36 -4.84 -32.58 6.18
C LYS A 36 -4.34 -31.53 5.20
N LEU A 37 -4.95 -30.35 5.18
CA LEU A 37 -4.69 -29.29 4.24
C LEU A 37 -3.71 -28.28 4.82
N GLU A 38 -2.75 -27.88 3.99
CA GLU A 38 -1.66 -26.97 4.37
C GLU A 38 -1.73 -25.71 3.52
N VAL A 39 -1.54 -24.56 4.16
CA VAL A 39 -1.54 -23.24 3.52
C VAL A 39 -0.29 -22.47 3.95
N ILE A 40 0.38 -21.83 3.01
CA ILE A 40 1.42 -20.83 3.28
C ILE A 40 0.79 -19.44 3.26
N VAL A 41 1.16 -18.61 4.23
CA VAL A 41 0.90 -17.17 4.24
C VAL A 41 2.24 -16.45 4.28
N VAL A 42 2.53 -15.63 3.27
CA VAL A 42 3.76 -14.83 3.19
C VAL A 42 3.44 -13.40 3.57
N GLY A 43 4.02 -12.93 4.67
CA GLY A 43 3.77 -11.62 5.25
C GLY A 43 2.97 -11.67 6.55
N THR A 44 3.35 -10.84 7.51
CA THR A 44 2.78 -10.80 8.87
C THR A 44 2.15 -9.45 9.24
N GLY A 45 1.86 -8.63 8.23
CA GLY A 45 1.04 -7.44 8.40
C GLY A 45 -0.41 -7.78 8.77
N LEU A 46 -1.28 -6.79 8.85
CA LEU A 46 -2.68 -7.01 9.23
C LEU A 46 -3.37 -8.06 8.36
N GLY A 47 -3.18 -8.04 7.05
CA GLY A 47 -3.76 -9.04 6.16
C GLY A 47 -3.25 -10.44 6.44
N GLY A 48 -1.93 -10.63 6.51
CA GLY A 48 -1.33 -11.94 6.74
C GLY A 48 -1.57 -12.50 8.13
N ALA A 49 -1.44 -11.69 9.16
CA ALA A 49 -1.69 -12.12 10.56
C ALA A 49 -3.16 -12.51 10.76
N SER A 50 -4.10 -11.72 10.24
CA SER A 50 -5.54 -12.02 10.33
C SER A 50 -5.92 -13.28 9.54
N ALA A 51 -5.39 -13.46 8.34
CA ALA A 51 -5.62 -14.65 7.52
C ALA A 51 -5.06 -15.91 8.18
N ALA A 52 -3.82 -15.88 8.63
CA ALA A 52 -3.20 -17.04 9.29
C ALA A 52 -3.89 -17.40 10.60
N ALA A 53 -4.27 -16.42 11.41
CA ALA A 53 -5.02 -16.64 12.64
C ALA A 53 -6.38 -17.30 12.34
N SER A 54 -7.13 -16.77 11.37
CA SER A 54 -8.44 -17.30 11.00
C SER A 54 -8.36 -18.73 10.44
N LEU A 55 -7.41 -18.99 9.54
CA LEU A 55 -7.22 -20.31 8.96
C LEU A 55 -6.79 -21.33 10.01
N GLY A 56 -5.89 -20.96 10.92
CA GLY A 56 -5.47 -21.80 12.03
C GLY A 56 -6.62 -22.11 12.99
N GLU A 57 -7.43 -21.12 13.37
CA GLU A 57 -8.62 -21.29 14.21
C GLU A 57 -9.67 -22.21 13.54
N MET A 58 -9.79 -22.16 12.22
CA MET A 58 -10.67 -23.05 11.44
C MET A 58 -10.15 -24.48 11.35
N GLY A 59 -8.91 -24.77 11.73
CA GLY A 59 -8.31 -26.09 11.77
C GLY A 59 -7.41 -26.48 10.60
N TYR A 60 -7.04 -25.54 9.72
CA TYR A 60 -6.03 -25.75 8.71
C TYR A 60 -4.61 -25.69 9.32
N ASN A 61 -3.65 -26.36 8.66
CA ASN A 61 -2.24 -26.23 9.01
C ASN A 61 -1.64 -25.05 8.24
N VAL A 62 -1.18 -24.04 8.93
CA VAL A 62 -0.67 -22.81 8.35
C VAL A 62 0.82 -22.66 8.62
N LYS A 63 1.58 -22.29 7.58
CA LYS A 63 2.97 -21.84 7.67
C LYS A 63 2.99 -20.35 7.36
N ILE A 64 3.34 -19.49 8.33
CA ILE A 64 3.43 -18.05 8.13
C ILE A 64 4.88 -17.59 8.10
N PHE A 65 5.22 -16.81 7.08
CA PHE A 65 6.59 -16.33 6.82
C PHE A 65 6.71 -14.85 7.10
N CYS A 66 7.76 -14.50 7.84
CA CYS A 66 8.09 -13.13 8.19
C CYS A 66 9.55 -12.84 7.84
N ILE A 67 9.79 -11.83 7.02
CA ILE A 67 11.14 -11.39 6.69
C ILE A 67 11.86 -10.76 7.89
N SER A 68 11.12 -10.17 8.83
CA SER A 68 11.65 -9.58 10.04
C SER A 68 11.82 -10.62 11.16
N ASP A 69 12.53 -10.24 12.20
CA ASP A 69 12.69 -11.04 13.45
C ASP A 69 11.40 -11.18 14.24
N SER A 70 10.42 -10.31 14.02
CA SER A 70 9.13 -10.33 14.68
C SER A 70 8.00 -9.95 13.73
N PRO A 71 6.86 -10.67 13.77
CA PRO A 71 5.64 -10.31 13.04
C PRO A 71 5.17 -8.88 13.30
N ARG A 72 5.46 -8.32 14.47
CA ARG A 72 5.08 -6.96 14.87
C ARG A 72 5.84 -5.84 14.13
N ARG A 73 6.84 -6.17 13.31
CA ARG A 73 7.59 -5.19 12.51
C ARG A 73 7.02 -4.95 11.12
N ALA A 74 5.85 -5.50 10.81
CA ALA A 74 5.17 -5.23 9.56
C ALA A 74 4.80 -3.74 9.41
N HIS A 75 4.74 -3.27 8.17
CA HIS A 75 4.45 -1.86 7.87
C HIS A 75 3.13 -1.34 8.51
N SER A 76 2.15 -2.21 8.71
CA SER A 76 0.88 -1.87 9.38
C SER A 76 1.05 -1.12 10.71
N ILE A 77 2.16 -1.37 11.44
CA ILE A 77 2.47 -0.69 12.71
C ILE A 77 2.62 0.84 12.55
N ALA A 78 3.00 1.30 11.36
CA ALA A 78 3.28 2.71 11.10
C ALA A 78 2.02 3.55 10.83
N ALA A 79 0.87 2.93 10.62
CA ALA A 79 -0.38 3.65 10.34
C ALA A 79 -0.91 4.34 11.61
N GLN A 80 -1.21 5.63 11.51
CA GLN A 80 -1.55 6.49 12.64
C GLN A 80 -3.00 6.94 12.66
N GLY A 81 -3.56 7.21 11.48
CA GLY A 81 -4.80 7.99 11.32
C GLY A 81 -6.05 7.33 11.84
N GLY A 82 -6.28 6.07 11.53
CA GLY A 82 -7.51 5.37 11.89
C GLY A 82 -7.90 4.27 10.90
N ILE A 83 -9.08 3.72 11.12
CA ILE A 83 -9.72 2.71 10.28
C ILE A 83 -11.18 3.08 10.04
N ASN A 84 -11.63 3.03 8.79
CA ASN A 84 -13.01 3.33 8.42
C ASN A 84 -13.95 2.15 8.68
N ALA A 85 -15.18 2.46 9.08
CA ALA A 85 -16.28 1.51 9.13
C ALA A 85 -17.64 2.21 9.03
N ALA A 86 -18.58 1.58 8.33
CA ALA A 86 -19.93 2.11 8.11
C ALA A 86 -20.85 1.81 9.31
N LYS A 87 -20.57 2.41 10.48
CA LYS A 87 -21.34 2.21 11.73
C LYS A 87 -22.36 3.30 12.04
N ASN A 88 -22.22 4.47 11.41
CA ASN A 88 -23.13 5.62 11.60
C ASN A 88 -23.37 6.01 13.08
N TYR A 89 -22.35 5.97 13.92
CA TYR A 89 -22.47 6.29 15.35
C TYR A 89 -22.81 7.75 15.62
N GLN A 90 -22.41 8.67 14.75
CA GLN A 90 -22.72 10.10 14.87
C GLN A 90 -24.08 10.47 14.27
N ASN A 91 -24.76 9.53 13.66
CA ASN A 91 -26.04 9.73 12.95
C ASN A 91 -25.95 10.88 11.92
N ASP A 92 -24.85 10.94 11.19
CA ASP A 92 -24.55 11.93 10.16
C ASP A 92 -24.80 11.41 8.74
N ASN A 93 -25.73 10.46 8.62
CA ASN A 93 -26.17 9.80 7.38
C ASN A 93 -25.08 8.92 6.72
N ASP A 94 -24.17 8.34 7.50
CA ASP A 94 -23.29 7.30 6.99
C ASP A 94 -24.04 5.97 6.79
N SER A 95 -23.57 5.16 5.87
CA SER A 95 -24.13 3.84 5.55
C SER A 95 -23.13 3.01 4.76
N ILE A 96 -23.42 1.71 4.62
CA ILE A 96 -22.66 0.81 3.72
C ILE A 96 -22.62 1.40 2.29
N TYR A 97 -23.79 1.83 1.77
CA TYR A 97 -23.86 2.44 0.44
C TYR A 97 -23.06 3.75 0.36
N ARG A 98 -23.07 4.58 1.40
CA ARG A 98 -22.30 5.82 1.43
C ARG A 98 -20.80 5.56 1.42
N LEU A 99 -20.31 4.61 2.22
CA LEU A 99 -18.91 4.21 2.21
C LEU A 99 -18.49 3.63 0.85
N PHE A 100 -19.33 2.79 0.28
CA PHE A 100 -19.14 2.27 -1.08
C PHE A 100 -19.07 3.40 -2.12
N TYR A 101 -20.04 4.31 -2.12
CA TYR A 101 -20.07 5.46 -3.03
C TYR A 101 -18.83 6.34 -2.91
N ASP A 102 -18.46 6.72 -1.68
CA ASP A 102 -17.31 7.57 -1.42
C ASP A 102 -16.00 6.89 -1.88
N THR A 103 -15.88 5.58 -1.69
CA THR A 103 -14.70 4.81 -2.10
C THR A 103 -14.58 4.74 -3.63
N ILE A 104 -15.66 4.45 -4.33
CA ILE A 104 -15.68 4.41 -5.80
C ILE A 104 -15.36 5.80 -6.38
N LYS A 105 -16.07 6.82 -5.91
CA LYS A 105 -15.87 8.21 -6.38
C LYS A 105 -14.48 8.73 -6.04
N GLY A 106 -14.01 8.48 -4.82
CA GLY A 106 -12.66 8.85 -4.38
C GLY A 106 -11.56 8.17 -5.18
N GLY A 107 -11.80 6.96 -5.65
CA GLY A 107 -10.92 6.17 -6.52
C GLY A 107 -11.07 6.46 -8.03
N ASP A 108 -11.81 7.50 -8.39
CA ASP A 108 -12.03 7.92 -9.78
C ASP A 108 -12.60 6.82 -10.69
N TYR A 109 -13.49 5.99 -10.13
CA TYR A 109 -14.19 4.95 -10.91
C TYR A 109 -13.22 3.99 -11.61
N ARG A 110 -12.19 3.52 -10.91
CA ARG A 110 -11.21 2.55 -11.41
C ARG A 110 -11.11 1.28 -10.55
N SER A 111 -12.24 0.93 -9.87
CA SER A 111 -12.40 -0.27 -9.07
C SER A 111 -13.74 -0.95 -9.34
N ARG A 112 -13.87 -2.22 -8.95
CA ARG A 112 -15.08 -3.02 -9.15
C ARG A 112 -16.14 -2.67 -8.11
N GLU A 113 -17.37 -2.38 -8.52
CA GLU A 113 -18.48 -2.11 -7.60
C GLU A 113 -18.70 -3.22 -6.57
N ALA A 114 -18.70 -4.48 -7.01
CA ALA A 114 -18.99 -5.62 -6.15
C ALA A 114 -17.96 -5.79 -5.03
N ASN A 115 -16.68 -5.64 -5.34
CA ASN A 115 -15.60 -5.76 -4.37
C ASN A 115 -15.64 -4.63 -3.35
N VAL A 116 -15.86 -3.40 -3.81
CA VAL A 116 -15.94 -2.22 -2.92
C VAL A 116 -17.18 -2.28 -2.03
N TYR A 117 -18.31 -2.74 -2.55
CA TYR A 117 -19.51 -2.90 -1.74
C TYR A 117 -19.31 -3.96 -0.64
N ARG A 118 -18.70 -5.10 -0.98
CA ARG A 118 -18.33 -6.12 0.00
C ARG A 118 -17.40 -5.57 1.09
N LEU A 119 -16.41 -4.79 0.71
CA LEU A 119 -15.52 -4.13 1.67
C LEU A 119 -16.29 -3.23 2.64
N ALA A 120 -17.21 -2.41 2.13
CA ALA A 120 -18.06 -1.56 2.95
C ALA A 120 -19.02 -2.39 3.85
N GLU A 121 -19.58 -3.47 3.33
CA GLU A 121 -20.48 -4.36 4.07
C GLU A 121 -19.80 -5.00 5.28
N VAL A 122 -18.57 -5.53 5.13
CA VAL A 122 -17.85 -6.20 6.22
C VAL A 122 -17.15 -5.23 7.19
N SER A 123 -17.05 -3.96 6.84
CA SER A 123 -16.30 -2.96 7.62
C SER A 123 -16.78 -2.84 9.08
N ALA A 124 -18.07 -2.88 9.30
CA ALA A 124 -18.66 -2.79 10.64
C ALA A 124 -18.21 -3.97 11.53
N SER A 125 -18.20 -5.18 10.96
CA SER A 125 -17.79 -6.40 11.66
C SER A 125 -16.27 -6.40 11.99
N ILE A 126 -15.46 -5.74 11.18
CA ILE A 126 -14.02 -5.57 11.46
C ILE A 126 -13.81 -4.82 12.78
N ILE A 127 -14.53 -3.74 13.01
CA ILE A 127 -14.42 -2.95 14.25
C ILE A 127 -14.83 -3.80 15.46
N ASP A 128 -15.92 -4.55 15.35
CA ASP A 128 -16.40 -5.43 16.43
C ASP A 128 -15.36 -6.52 16.74
N GLN A 129 -14.74 -7.11 15.72
CA GLN A 129 -13.65 -8.07 15.87
C GLN A 129 -12.45 -7.44 16.60
N CYS A 130 -12.03 -6.24 16.21
CA CYS A 130 -10.91 -5.54 16.82
C CYS A 130 -11.19 -5.17 18.28
N VAL A 131 -12.41 -4.74 18.60
CA VAL A 131 -12.83 -4.48 20.00
C VAL A 131 -12.77 -5.76 20.82
N ALA A 132 -13.27 -6.88 20.29
CA ALA A 132 -13.21 -8.19 20.96
C ALA A 132 -11.76 -8.67 21.17
N GLN A 133 -10.82 -8.28 20.33
CA GLN A 133 -9.38 -8.55 20.49
C GLN A 133 -8.68 -7.60 21.47
N GLY A 134 -9.39 -6.65 22.06
CA GLY A 134 -8.84 -5.72 23.05
C GLY A 134 -8.16 -4.47 22.45
N VAL A 135 -8.43 -4.14 21.19
CA VAL A 135 -7.91 -2.90 20.58
C VAL A 135 -8.48 -1.67 21.32
N PRO A 136 -7.62 -0.80 21.90
CA PRO A 136 -8.05 0.31 22.74
C PRO A 136 -8.42 1.53 21.89
N PHE A 137 -9.50 1.42 21.14
CA PHE A 137 -10.05 2.58 20.42
C PHE A 137 -10.41 3.71 21.38
N ALA A 138 -10.23 4.95 20.93
CA ALA A 138 -10.72 6.12 21.65
C ALA A 138 -12.24 6.00 21.86
N ARG A 139 -12.70 6.49 23.03
CA ARG A 139 -14.12 6.46 23.39
C ARG A 139 -14.60 7.85 23.77
N GLU A 140 -15.88 8.08 23.55
CA GLU A 140 -16.59 9.24 24.02
C GLU A 140 -17.00 9.08 25.49
N TYR A 141 -17.43 10.16 26.12
CA TYR A 141 -17.84 10.15 27.53
C TYR A 141 -18.91 9.09 27.85
N GLY A 142 -19.85 8.88 26.93
CA GLY A 142 -20.89 7.85 27.06
C GLY A 142 -20.44 6.40 26.84
N GLY A 143 -19.14 6.16 26.60
CA GLY A 143 -18.54 4.83 26.42
C GLY A 143 -18.59 4.28 25.00
N TYR A 144 -19.26 4.95 24.06
CA TYR A 144 -19.24 4.58 22.65
C TYR A 144 -17.86 4.84 22.03
N LEU A 145 -17.53 4.11 20.97
CA LEU A 145 -16.29 4.35 20.24
C LEU A 145 -16.33 5.72 19.59
N ALA A 146 -15.28 6.52 19.83
CA ALA A 146 -15.13 7.81 19.17
C ALA A 146 -14.79 7.61 17.69
N ASN A 147 -15.39 8.41 16.84
CA ASN A 147 -15.07 8.46 15.41
C ASN A 147 -14.99 9.90 14.92
N ARG A 148 -14.40 10.08 13.74
CA ARG A 148 -14.18 11.39 13.14
C ARG A 148 -14.24 11.32 11.63
N SER A 149 -14.42 12.47 10.99
CA SER A 149 -14.15 12.62 9.55
C SER A 149 -12.65 12.54 9.30
N PHE A 150 -12.25 12.07 8.12
CA PHE A 150 -10.85 11.87 7.76
C PHE A 150 -10.65 12.08 6.26
N GLY A 151 -9.50 12.59 5.84
CA GLY A 151 -9.13 13.03 4.51
C GLY A 151 -9.97 12.56 3.32
N GLY A 152 -10.69 13.49 2.69
CA GLY A 152 -11.56 13.23 1.55
C GLY A 152 -12.99 12.78 1.87
N VAL A 153 -13.36 12.66 3.17
CA VAL A 153 -14.69 12.20 3.62
C VAL A 153 -15.29 13.18 4.60
N GLN A 154 -16.56 13.56 4.39
CA GLN A 154 -17.27 14.53 5.21
C GLN A 154 -18.05 13.93 6.38
N VAL A 155 -18.24 12.59 6.41
CA VAL A 155 -18.94 11.90 7.49
C VAL A 155 -17.96 11.30 8.51
N SER A 156 -18.41 11.14 9.75
CA SER A 156 -17.60 10.62 10.85
C SER A 156 -17.63 9.09 10.88
N ARG A 157 -16.71 8.44 10.18
CA ARG A 157 -16.62 6.97 10.09
C ARG A 157 -15.26 6.40 10.47
N THR A 158 -14.28 7.23 10.81
CA THR A 158 -12.93 6.79 11.12
C THR A 158 -12.75 6.56 12.61
N PHE A 159 -12.55 5.31 13.00
CA PHE A 159 -12.23 4.86 14.35
C PHE A 159 -10.71 4.91 14.56
N TYR A 160 -10.24 5.25 15.75
CA TYR A 160 -8.82 5.53 15.97
C TYR A 160 -8.36 5.24 17.39
N ALA A 161 -7.06 5.01 17.55
CA ALA A 161 -6.35 4.90 18.82
C ALA A 161 -5.24 5.97 18.87
N ARG A 162 -5.60 7.22 18.83
CA ARG A 162 -4.80 8.46 19.01
C ARG A 162 -3.33 8.36 18.54
N GLY A 163 -3.11 8.28 17.23
CA GLY A 163 -1.78 8.20 16.61
C GLY A 163 -1.11 6.83 16.62
N GLN A 164 -1.75 5.82 17.23
CA GLN A 164 -1.22 4.45 17.34
C GLN A 164 -2.17 3.40 16.73
N THR A 165 -3.08 3.80 15.86
CA THR A 165 -4.14 2.91 15.38
C THR A 165 -3.58 1.66 14.72
N GLY A 166 -2.62 1.78 13.81
CA GLY A 166 -2.01 0.63 13.14
C GLY A 166 -1.27 -0.29 14.09
N GLN A 167 -0.55 0.29 15.06
CA GLN A 167 0.14 -0.49 16.10
C GLN A 167 -0.84 -1.32 16.93
N GLN A 168 -1.93 -0.71 17.39
CA GLN A 168 -2.90 -1.39 18.25
C GLN A 168 -3.69 -2.46 17.48
N LEU A 169 -4.07 -2.19 16.23
CA LEU A 169 -4.69 -3.18 15.37
C LEU A 169 -3.77 -4.36 15.09
N LEU A 170 -2.48 -4.10 14.80
CA LEU A 170 -1.49 -5.16 14.56
C LEU A 170 -1.26 -6.01 15.81
N LEU A 171 -1.22 -5.40 17.00
CA LEU A 171 -1.11 -6.15 18.25
C LEU A 171 -2.33 -7.03 18.49
N GLY A 172 -3.54 -6.58 18.16
CA GLY A 172 -4.76 -7.40 18.24
C GLY A 172 -4.72 -8.60 17.29
N ALA A 173 -4.34 -8.38 16.03
CA ALA A 173 -4.17 -9.46 15.06
C ALA A 173 -3.03 -10.41 15.44
N TYR A 174 -1.93 -9.89 15.96
CA TYR A 174 -0.81 -10.69 16.46
C TYR A 174 -1.20 -11.55 17.67
N ALA A 175 -2.01 -11.04 18.58
CA ALA A 175 -2.51 -11.82 19.72
C ALA A 175 -3.32 -13.04 19.26
N SER A 176 -4.21 -12.86 18.26
CA SER A 176 -4.95 -13.96 17.65
C SER A 176 -4.03 -14.96 16.94
N LEU A 177 -3.06 -14.45 16.18
CA LEU A 177 -2.06 -15.28 15.51
C LEU A 177 -1.23 -16.09 16.52
N ASN A 178 -0.78 -15.46 17.60
CA ASN A 178 0.05 -16.10 18.61
C ASN A 178 -0.70 -17.19 19.37
N LYS A 179 -2.01 -17.03 19.58
CA LYS A 179 -2.89 -18.08 20.11
C LYS A 179 -2.83 -19.32 19.23
N GLU A 180 -2.93 -19.19 17.91
CA GLU A 180 -2.91 -20.31 16.98
C GLU A 180 -1.50 -20.92 16.80
N ILE A 181 -0.45 -20.13 16.98
CA ILE A 181 0.93 -20.65 17.08
C ILE A 181 1.08 -21.52 18.34
N ALA A 182 0.55 -21.07 19.48
CA ALA A 182 0.56 -21.84 20.72
C ALA A 182 -0.29 -23.13 20.64
N ASN A 183 -1.41 -23.09 19.91
CA ASN A 183 -2.24 -24.26 19.64
C ASN A 183 -1.61 -25.25 18.64
N GLY A 184 -0.53 -24.86 17.94
CA GLY A 184 0.18 -25.70 16.97
C GLY A 184 -0.48 -25.78 15.59
N THR A 185 -1.56 -25.03 15.31
CA THR A 185 -2.20 -24.94 13.99
C THR A 185 -1.44 -24.02 13.04
N VAL A 186 -0.69 -23.06 13.59
CA VAL A 186 0.16 -22.15 12.82
C VAL A 186 1.62 -22.35 13.22
N LYS A 187 2.50 -22.52 12.24
CA LYS A 187 3.95 -22.51 12.41
C LYS A 187 4.52 -21.24 11.84
N SER A 188 5.27 -20.48 12.65
CA SER A 188 5.88 -19.22 12.26
C SER A 188 7.33 -19.41 11.85
N TYR A 189 7.70 -18.75 10.74
CA TYR A 189 9.06 -18.72 10.17
C TYR A 189 9.56 -17.27 10.12
N PRO A 190 10.05 -16.69 11.23
CA PRO A 190 10.69 -15.39 11.23
C PRO A 190 12.04 -15.46 10.50
N ARG A 191 12.51 -14.33 9.99
CA ARG A 191 13.77 -14.25 9.22
C ARG A 191 13.82 -15.21 8.03
N HIS A 192 12.69 -15.37 7.34
CA HIS A 192 12.61 -16.11 6.08
C HIS A 192 12.04 -15.23 4.98
N GLU A 193 12.70 -15.19 3.86
CA GLU A 193 12.27 -14.45 2.66
C GLU A 193 11.87 -15.43 1.54
N MET A 194 10.67 -15.25 1.00
CA MET A 194 10.24 -15.99 -0.20
C MET A 194 11.04 -15.49 -1.40
N LEU A 195 11.76 -16.39 -2.08
CA LEU A 195 12.57 -16.08 -3.25
C LEU A 195 12.03 -16.67 -4.56
N ASP A 196 11.13 -17.65 -4.50
CA ASP A 196 10.42 -18.16 -5.66
C ASP A 196 9.10 -18.81 -5.30
N LEU A 197 8.20 -18.89 -6.29
CA LEU A 197 6.93 -19.62 -6.24
C LEU A 197 7.07 -20.94 -7.00
N VAL A 198 6.60 -22.03 -6.41
CA VAL A 198 6.62 -23.35 -7.07
C VAL A 198 5.23 -23.68 -7.61
N ILE A 199 5.17 -23.95 -8.90
CA ILE A 199 3.96 -24.32 -9.62
C ILE A 199 4.09 -25.77 -10.10
N ILE A 200 3.10 -26.60 -9.76
CA ILE A 200 2.98 -27.98 -10.20
C ILE A 200 1.61 -28.15 -10.87
N ASN A 201 1.60 -28.66 -12.09
CA ASN A 201 0.38 -28.86 -12.88
C ASN A 201 -0.48 -27.57 -13.02
N GLY A 202 0.18 -26.41 -13.12
CA GLY A 202 -0.49 -25.11 -13.27
C GLY A 202 -1.05 -24.52 -11.97
N GLU A 203 -0.82 -25.14 -10.83
CA GLU A 203 -1.29 -24.68 -9.51
C GLU A 203 -0.12 -24.29 -8.60
N ALA A 204 -0.30 -23.27 -7.76
CA ALA A 204 0.67 -22.91 -6.73
C ALA A 204 0.70 -24.00 -5.64
N LYS A 205 1.85 -24.63 -5.46
CA LYS A 205 2.03 -25.77 -4.54
C LYS A 205 3.11 -25.56 -3.50
N GLY A 206 3.80 -24.44 -3.51
CA GLY A 206 4.80 -24.14 -2.51
C GLY A 206 5.66 -22.94 -2.86
N ILE A 207 6.67 -22.74 -2.03
CA ILE A 207 7.66 -21.66 -2.20
C ILE A 207 9.07 -22.16 -1.95
N ILE A 208 10.03 -21.43 -2.49
CA ILE A 208 11.43 -21.48 -2.09
C ILE A 208 11.69 -20.26 -1.20
N ALA A 209 12.22 -20.49 -0.02
CA ALA A 209 12.56 -19.42 0.92
C ALA A 209 14.03 -19.51 1.32
N ARG A 210 14.61 -18.33 1.62
CA ARG A 210 15.94 -18.25 2.23
C ARG A 210 15.78 -17.98 3.73
N ASN A 211 16.41 -18.80 4.54
CA ASN A 211 16.65 -18.48 5.95
C ASN A 211 17.70 -17.37 6.02
N LEU A 212 17.30 -16.17 6.44
CA LEU A 212 18.15 -14.99 6.42
C LEU A 212 19.28 -15.03 7.46
N VAL A 213 19.17 -15.91 8.46
CA VAL A 213 20.20 -16.06 9.49
C VAL A 213 21.32 -17.00 9.01
N THR A 214 20.95 -18.14 8.44
CA THR A 214 21.89 -19.20 8.04
C THR A 214 22.30 -19.14 6.57
N GLY A 215 21.48 -18.47 5.73
CA GLY A 215 21.65 -18.46 4.28
C GLY A 215 21.08 -19.70 3.58
N GLU A 216 20.58 -20.68 4.31
CA GLU A 216 20.00 -21.90 3.73
C GLU A 216 18.80 -21.59 2.84
N ILE A 217 18.76 -22.29 1.70
CA ILE A 217 17.63 -22.26 0.77
C ILE A 217 16.75 -23.47 1.07
N GLU A 218 15.50 -23.21 1.43
CA GLU A 218 14.56 -24.21 1.91
C GLU A 218 13.34 -24.33 0.99
N ARG A 219 12.82 -25.56 0.89
CA ARG A 219 11.61 -25.88 0.11
C ARG A 219 10.41 -26.07 1.02
N PHE A 220 9.29 -25.43 0.72
CA PHE A 220 8.04 -25.56 1.46
C PHE A 220 6.89 -25.93 0.52
N GLY A 221 6.30 -27.12 0.74
CA GLY A 221 5.17 -27.61 -0.03
C GLY A 221 3.85 -27.44 0.71
N VAL A 222 2.79 -27.07 -0.01
CA VAL A 222 1.44 -26.84 0.53
C VAL A 222 0.37 -27.07 -0.54
N HIS A 223 -0.91 -26.90 -0.18
CA HIS A 223 -2.05 -26.98 -1.10
C HIS A 223 -2.40 -25.60 -1.70
N ALA A 224 -2.14 -24.51 -0.98
CA ALA A 224 -2.37 -23.14 -1.44
C ALA A 224 -1.38 -22.15 -0.83
N VAL A 225 -1.12 -21.06 -1.53
CA VAL A 225 -0.21 -19.97 -1.12
C VAL A 225 -0.98 -18.64 -1.08
N VAL A 226 -0.80 -17.88 -0.01
CA VAL A 226 -1.38 -16.54 0.18
C VAL A 226 -0.25 -15.52 0.29
N LEU A 227 -0.24 -14.52 -0.57
CA LEU A 227 0.67 -13.38 -0.50
C LEU A 227 -0.01 -12.21 0.21
N ALA A 228 0.59 -11.77 1.31
CA ALA A 228 0.16 -10.65 2.15
C ALA A 228 1.34 -9.70 2.42
N THR A 229 2.14 -9.43 1.40
CA THR A 229 3.46 -8.81 1.50
C THR A 229 3.44 -7.29 1.41
N GLY A 230 2.25 -6.69 1.32
CA GLY A 230 2.10 -5.24 1.22
C GLY A 230 2.48 -4.68 -0.15
N GLY A 231 2.74 -3.38 -0.20
CA GLY A 231 3.00 -2.65 -1.44
C GLY A 231 4.48 -2.59 -1.84
N TYR A 232 4.72 -1.89 -2.95
CA TYR A 232 6.03 -1.77 -3.60
C TYR A 232 6.57 -0.32 -3.65
N GLY A 233 6.13 0.53 -2.71
CA GLY A 233 6.54 1.95 -2.66
C GLY A 233 8.05 2.19 -2.51
N ASN A 234 8.79 1.23 -1.95
CA ASN A 234 10.25 1.29 -1.83
C ASN A 234 10.99 1.22 -3.18
N THR A 235 10.29 0.98 -4.29
CA THR A 235 10.83 1.19 -5.64
C THR A 235 11.38 2.62 -5.83
N TYR A 236 10.80 3.59 -5.14
CA TYR A 236 11.25 4.99 -5.14
C TYR A 236 12.43 5.27 -4.20
N PHE A 237 13.05 4.27 -3.61
CA PHE A 237 14.07 4.34 -2.57
C PHE A 237 13.55 5.00 -1.28
N LEU A 238 13.16 6.27 -1.32
CA LEU A 238 12.55 6.97 -0.20
C LEU A 238 11.01 6.89 -0.30
N SER A 239 10.41 6.28 0.70
CA SER A 239 8.96 6.18 0.87
C SER A 239 8.61 6.16 2.36
N THR A 240 7.34 6.14 2.68
CA THR A 240 6.90 5.95 4.07
C THR A 240 6.83 4.48 4.47
N ASN A 241 7.03 3.55 3.53
CA ASN A 241 6.93 2.12 3.78
C ASN A 241 8.07 1.63 4.69
N ALA A 242 7.82 0.58 5.44
CA ALA A 242 8.88 -0.15 6.13
C ALA A 242 9.88 -0.71 5.12
N MET A 243 11.16 -0.76 5.47
CA MET A 243 12.24 -1.24 4.58
C MET A 243 12.01 -2.67 4.07
N ASN A 244 11.27 -3.48 4.80
CA ASN A 244 10.93 -4.85 4.46
C ASN A 244 9.71 -4.99 3.53
N SER A 245 8.98 -3.90 3.23
CA SER A 245 7.93 -3.88 2.20
C SER A 245 8.59 -3.73 0.83
N ASN A 246 8.78 -4.81 0.11
CA ASN A 246 9.67 -4.83 -1.05
C ASN A 246 9.01 -5.27 -2.37
N GLY A 247 7.81 -5.84 -2.36
CA GLY A 247 7.13 -6.33 -3.56
C GLY A 247 7.77 -7.57 -4.21
N SER A 248 8.86 -8.11 -3.67
CA SER A 248 9.61 -9.21 -4.28
C SER A 248 8.78 -10.47 -4.48
N ALA A 249 8.01 -10.90 -3.47
CA ALA A 249 7.15 -12.08 -3.61
C ALA A 249 6.10 -11.91 -4.71
N ALA A 250 5.50 -10.72 -4.83
CA ALA A 250 4.57 -10.41 -5.92
C ALA A 250 5.26 -10.48 -7.29
N MET A 251 6.52 -10.04 -7.40
CA MET A 251 7.29 -10.13 -8.65
C MET A 251 7.69 -11.56 -9.00
N GLN A 252 7.98 -12.41 -8.03
CA GLN A 252 8.17 -13.84 -8.30
C GLN A 252 6.88 -14.46 -8.86
N ALA A 253 5.73 -14.15 -8.27
CA ALA A 253 4.43 -14.60 -8.77
C ALA A 253 4.14 -14.05 -10.19
N TYR A 254 4.42 -12.78 -10.45
CA TYR A 254 4.27 -12.15 -11.76
C TYR A 254 5.09 -12.85 -12.83
N ARG A 255 6.37 -13.16 -12.58
CA ARG A 255 7.23 -13.89 -13.49
C ARG A 255 6.77 -15.33 -13.74
N LYS A 256 5.97 -15.91 -12.84
CA LYS A 256 5.39 -17.26 -12.95
C LYS A 256 4.00 -17.28 -13.61
N GLY A 257 3.45 -16.12 -13.97
CA GLY A 257 2.20 -16.01 -14.71
C GLY A 257 1.03 -15.38 -13.97
N ALA A 258 1.23 -14.90 -12.75
CA ALA A 258 0.25 -14.04 -12.09
C ALA A 258 0.26 -12.67 -12.76
N PHE A 259 -0.91 -12.16 -13.16
CA PHE A 259 -0.97 -10.83 -13.78
C PHE A 259 -0.85 -9.73 -12.73
N PHE A 260 -0.21 -8.63 -13.11
CA PHE A 260 -0.02 -7.46 -12.26
C PHE A 260 -0.96 -6.34 -12.74
N ALA A 261 -1.82 -5.85 -11.85
CA ALA A 261 -2.88 -4.91 -12.21
C ALA A 261 -2.59 -3.49 -11.74
N ASN A 262 -2.88 -2.51 -12.60
CA ASN A 262 -2.80 -1.08 -12.34
C ASN A 262 -1.50 -0.63 -11.65
N PRO A 263 -0.30 -1.09 -12.06
CA PRO A 263 0.94 -0.83 -11.33
C PRO A 263 1.29 0.65 -11.20
N CYS A 264 0.79 1.52 -12.08
CA CYS A 264 1.04 2.97 -12.02
C CYS A 264 0.21 3.71 -10.96
N PHE A 265 -0.76 3.06 -10.33
CA PHE A 265 -1.56 3.69 -9.28
C PHE A 265 -0.82 3.65 -7.95
N ALA A 266 -0.06 4.69 -7.69
CA ALA A 266 0.66 4.91 -6.44
C ALA A 266 0.17 6.21 -5.78
N GLN A 267 -0.04 6.18 -4.48
CA GLN A 267 -0.53 7.31 -3.70
C GLN A 267 0.60 7.96 -2.91
N SER A 268 0.71 9.27 -3.03
CA SER A 268 1.54 10.09 -2.13
C SER A 268 0.76 10.49 -0.89
N HIS A 269 1.45 10.56 0.25
CA HIS A 269 0.92 11.11 1.49
C HIS A 269 1.39 12.56 1.65
N PRO A 270 0.50 13.53 1.84
CA PRO A 270 0.85 14.95 1.79
C PRO A 270 1.59 15.46 3.03
N THR A 271 1.54 14.74 4.15
CA THR A 271 2.06 15.20 5.44
C THR A 271 3.24 14.38 5.95
N CYS A 272 4.27 14.20 5.13
CA CYS A 272 5.50 13.54 5.56
C CYS A 272 6.55 14.58 5.96
N ILE A 273 7.43 14.23 6.90
CA ILE A 273 8.60 15.06 7.22
C ILE A 273 9.51 15.08 5.99
N PRO A 274 9.97 16.26 5.53
CA PRO A 274 10.82 16.37 4.34
C PRO A 274 12.13 15.60 4.46
N VAL A 275 12.75 15.31 3.32
CA VAL A 275 14.08 14.70 3.27
C VAL A 275 15.10 15.60 3.98
N HIS A 276 15.91 15.02 4.83
CA HIS A 276 17.04 15.68 5.51
C HIS A 276 18.24 14.73 5.58
N GLY A 277 19.30 15.08 4.91
CA GLY A 277 20.56 14.33 4.91
C GLY A 277 20.62 13.13 3.95
N ASP A 278 21.82 12.82 3.51
CA ASP A 278 22.10 11.81 2.47
C ASP A 278 21.99 10.36 2.94
N GLN A 279 21.97 10.15 4.26
CA GLN A 279 21.92 8.81 4.86
C GLN A 279 20.49 8.36 5.16
N GLN A 280 19.51 9.18 4.86
CA GLN A 280 18.11 8.83 5.10
C GLN A 280 17.65 7.72 4.15
N CYS A 281 17.03 6.68 4.71
CA CYS A 281 16.55 5.53 3.97
C CYS A 281 15.02 5.34 4.06
N LYS A 282 14.32 6.20 4.80
CA LYS A 282 12.86 6.17 4.99
C LYS A 282 12.34 7.57 5.27
N LEU A 283 11.13 7.88 4.78
CA LEU A 283 10.42 9.11 5.11
C LEU A 283 9.44 8.87 6.27
N THR A 284 9.43 9.78 7.23
CA THR A 284 8.52 9.67 8.37
C THR A 284 7.17 10.28 8.03
N LEU A 285 6.14 9.46 8.13
CA LEU A 285 4.75 9.85 8.00
C LEU A 285 4.29 10.59 9.25
N MET A 286 3.66 11.75 9.05
CA MET A 286 2.86 12.41 10.08
C MET A 286 1.39 12.19 9.80
N SER A 287 0.60 11.98 10.86
CA SER A 287 -0.83 11.70 10.71
C SER A 287 -1.56 12.78 9.90
N GLU A 288 -2.34 12.36 8.92
CA GLU A 288 -3.18 13.26 8.12
C GLU A 288 -4.20 14.03 8.95
N SER A 289 -4.55 13.53 10.14
CA SER A 289 -5.43 14.24 11.08
C SER A 289 -4.92 15.62 11.50
N LEU A 290 -3.63 15.88 11.36
CA LEU A 290 -3.06 17.21 11.57
C LEU A 290 -3.67 18.27 10.65
N ARG A 291 -4.16 17.89 9.47
CA ARG A 291 -4.84 18.80 8.54
C ARG A 291 -6.25 19.23 8.98
N ASN A 292 -6.81 18.57 10.01
CA ASN A 292 -8.14 18.93 10.52
C ASN A 292 -8.13 20.30 11.22
N ASP A 293 -7.04 20.65 11.88
CA ASP A 293 -6.90 21.91 12.60
C ASP A 293 -5.67 22.72 12.15
N GLY A 294 -4.67 22.08 11.54
CA GLY A 294 -3.51 22.75 10.97
C GLY A 294 -3.78 23.33 9.58
N ARG A 295 -3.22 24.51 9.30
CA ARG A 295 -3.37 25.22 8.02
C ARG A 295 -2.09 25.12 7.21
N ILE A 296 -2.22 24.82 5.91
CA ILE A 296 -1.08 24.65 5.00
C ILE A 296 -0.85 25.91 4.19
N TRP A 297 0.41 26.41 4.20
CA TRP A 297 0.75 27.63 3.48
C TRP A 297 2.23 27.68 3.03
N VAL A 298 2.51 28.60 2.12
CA VAL A 298 3.85 29.06 1.73
C VAL A 298 3.86 30.60 1.68
N PRO A 299 5.04 31.26 1.75
CA PRO A 299 5.08 32.72 1.57
C PRO A 299 4.60 33.12 0.17
N LYS A 300 3.97 34.29 0.04
CA LYS A 300 3.61 34.89 -1.25
C LYS A 300 4.80 35.54 -1.95
N LYS A 301 5.80 35.99 -1.19
CA LYS A 301 6.95 36.72 -1.70
C LYS A 301 8.18 35.82 -1.78
N MET A 302 8.85 35.80 -2.91
CA MET A 302 10.07 35.01 -3.10
C MET A 302 11.22 35.48 -2.18
N GLU A 303 11.26 36.76 -1.85
CA GLU A 303 12.24 37.31 -0.90
C GLU A 303 12.13 36.63 0.48
N ASP A 304 10.91 36.44 0.98
CA ASP A 304 10.65 35.79 2.27
C ASP A 304 11.05 34.30 2.22
N VAL A 305 10.79 33.61 1.10
CA VAL A 305 11.23 32.24 0.87
C VAL A 305 12.75 32.13 0.97
N MET A 306 13.47 33.04 0.32
CA MET A 306 14.94 33.03 0.32
C MET A 306 15.51 33.31 1.71
N LYS A 307 14.91 34.24 2.47
CA LYS A 307 15.31 34.52 3.85
C LYS A 307 15.04 33.32 4.80
N LEU A 308 13.90 32.63 4.62
CA LEU A 308 13.60 31.40 5.38
C LEU A 308 14.63 30.30 5.11
N ARG A 309 14.94 30.04 3.83
CA ARG A 309 15.93 29.02 3.45
C ARG A 309 17.33 29.27 4.00
N LYS A 310 17.68 30.53 4.22
CA LYS A 310 18.95 30.97 4.82
C LYS A 310 18.89 31.11 6.34
N HIS A 311 17.75 30.80 6.96
CA HIS A 311 17.49 31.00 8.41
C HIS A 311 17.68 32.45 8.88
N GLU A 312 17.49 33.43 8.00
CA GLU A 312 17.57 34.85 8.32
C GLU A 312 16.31 35.37 9.03
N ILE A 313 15.17 34.73 8.80
CA ILE A 313 13.88 35.01 9.46
C ILE A 313 13.21 33.73 9.91
N LYS A 314 12.31 33.85 10.89
CA LYS A 314 11.42 32.78 11.32
C LYS A 314 10.08 32.84 10.59
N PRO A 315 9.34 31.70 10.42
CA PRO A 315 8.01 31.69 9.82
C PRO A 315 7.02 32.66 10.49
N SER A 316 7.12 32.83 11.80
CA SER A 316 6.30 33.76 12.58
C SER A 316 6.49 35.24 12.23
N HIS A 317 7.60 35.60 11.57
CA HIS A 317 7.85 36.97 11.10
C HIS A 317 7.09 37.31 9.80
N ILE A 318 6.49 36.32 9.13
CA ILE A 318 5.72 36.54 7.90
C ILE A 318 4.28 36.90 8.29
N PRO A 319 3.80 38.11 7.95
CA PRO A 319 2.42 38.52 8.24
C PRO A 319 1.39 37.60 7.60
N GLU A 320 0.20 37.54 8.19
CA GLU A 320 -0.90 36.70 7.69
C GLU A 320 -1.27 37.01 6.22
N GLU A 321 -1.26 38.26 5.84
CA GLU A 321 -1.55 38.76 4.47
C GLU A 321 -0.50 38.33 3.45
N ASP A 322 0.72 38.02 3.87
CA ASP A 322 1.82 37.54 3.02
C ASP A 322 1.94 36.01 2.98
N ARG A 323 0.98 35.29 3.56
CA ARG A 323 0.88 33.83 3.52
C ARG A 323 -0.10 33.40 2.43
N ASP A 324 0.32 32.45 1.56
CA ASP A 324 -0.57 31.81 0.58
C ASP A 324 -1.10 30.49 1.16
N TYR A 325 -2.31 30.50 1.66
CA TYR A 325 -3.06 29.30 2.05
C TYR A 325 -3.66 28.66 0.81
N TYR A 326 -2.81 28.13 -0.04
CA TYR A 326 -3.14 27.75 -1.42
C TYR A 326 -4.23 26.67 -1.53
N LEU A 327 -4.38 25.75 -0.56
CA LEU A 327 -5.47 24.77 -0.55
C LEU A 327 -6.82 25.42 -0.25
N GLU A 328 -6.87 26.28 0.76
CA GLU A 328 -8.10 27.02 1.13
C GLU A 328 -8.55 27.95 -0.01
N ARG A 329 -7.59 28.58 -0.68
CA ARG A 329 -7.86 29.48 -1.82
C ARG A 329 -8.35 28.73 -3.06
N ARG A 330 -7.76 27.59 -3.38
CA ARG A 330 -8.10 26.79 -4.59
C ARG A 330 -9.33 25.92 -4.40
N TYR A 331 -9.58 25.45 -3.18
CA TYR A 331 -10.61 24.46 -2.86
C TYR A 331 -11.44 24.90 -1.63
N PRO A 332 -12.26 25.97 -1.75
CA PRO A 332 -12.97 26.55 -0.60
C PRO A 332 -13.86 25.58 0.16
N ALA A 333 -14.50 24.62 -0.54
CA ALA A 333 -15.41 23.65 0.05
C ALA A 333 -14.71 22.65 0.99
N PHE A 334 -13.45 22.31 0.73
CA PHE A 334 -12.69 21.29 1.48
C PHE A 334 -11.47 21.87 2.22
N GLY A 335 -10.90 22.96 1.71
CA GLY A 335 -9.70 23.58 2.28
C GLY A 335 -8.55 22.60 2.42
N ASN A 336 -8.01 22.53 3.64
CA ASN A 336 -6.91 21.61 3.95
C ASN A 336 -7.31 20.12 3.97
N LEU A 337 -8.60 19.79 3.87
CA LEU A 337 -9.13 18.41 3.89
C LEU A 337 -9.35 17.81 2.50
N VAL A 338 -8.90 18.46 1.43
CA VAL A 338 -8.91 17.86 0.08
C VAL A 338 -8.23 16.49 0.07
N PRO A 339 -8.60 15.58 -0.85
CA PRO A 339 -7.96 14.27 -0.96
C PRO A 339 -6.43 14.35 -1.10
N ARG A 340 -5.77 13.24 -0.77
CA ARG A 340 -4.30 13.15 -0.73
C ARG A 340 -3.63 13.48 -2.04
N ASP A 341 -4.18 13.02 -3.17
CA ASP A 341 -3.67 13.28 -4.50
C ASP A 341 -3.70 14.78 -4.84
N VAL A 342 -4.79 15.47 -4.49
CA VAL A 342 -4.94 16.92 -4.68
C VAL A 342 -3.97 17.69 -3.81
N ALA A 343 -3.93 17.40 -2.50
CA ALA A 343 -3.03 18.08 -1.56
C ALA A 343 -1.55 17.87 -1.91
N SER A 344 -1.17 16.67 -2.33
CA SER A 344 0.21 16.33 -2.70
C SER A 344 0.66 17.06 -3.96
N ARG A 345 -0.18 17.08 -5.02
CA ARG A 345 0.13 17.83 -6.23
C ARG A 345 0.24 19.32 -5.98
N ALA A 346 -0.68 19.90 -5.21
CA ALA A 346 -0.65 21.33 -4.89
C ALA A 346 0.62 21.74 -4.12
N ALA A 347 1.09 20.90 -3.18
CA ALA A 347 2.35 21.13 -2.48
C ALA A 347 3.55 21.05 -3.44
N LYS A 348 3.59 20.03 -4.31
CA LYS A 348 4.63 19.89 -5.33
C LYS A 348 4.68 21.10 -6.26
N GLU A 349 3.53 21.54 -6.79
CA GLU A 349 3.44 22.72 -7.65
C GLU A 349 4.03 23.98 -6.99
N ARG A 350 3.76 24.21 -5.69
CA ARG A 350 4.34 25.36 -4.98
C ARG A 350 5.85 25.24 -4.86
N CYS A 351 6.36 24.06 -4.56
CA CYS A 351 7.81 23.81 -4.47
C CYS A 351 8.49 23.94 -5.84
N ASP A 352 7.92 23.38 -6.91
CA ASP A 352 8.44 23.49 -8.28
C ASP A 352 8.44 24.94 -8.79
N ALA A 353 7.46 25.74 -8.36
CA ALA A 353 7.40 27.17 -8.63
C ALA A 353 8.42 28.00 -7.79
N GLY A 354 9.22 27.37 -6.96
CA GLY A 354 10.27 28.00 -6.15
C GLY A 354 9.86 28.41 -4.73
N PHE A 355 8.60 28.18 -4.32
CA PHE A 355 8.07 28.62 -3.01
C PHE A 355 8.31 27.62 -1.86
N GLY A 356 9.03 26.54 -2.07
CA GLY A 356 9.38 25.61 -0.98
C GLY A 356 10.26 26.28 0.09
N VAL A 357 9.95 26.00 1.36
CA VAL A 357 10.42 26.82 2.50
C VAL A 357 11.68 26.33 3.20
N ASN A 358 12.12 25.08 2.95
CA ASN A 358 13.35 24.55 3.54
C ASN A 358 14.57 24.75 2.61
N GLU A 359 15.75 24.40 3.10
CA GLU A 359 17.02 24.52 2.34
C GLU A 359 16.98 23.82 0.97
N THR A 360 16.32 22.68 0.88
CA THR A 360 16.16 21.92 -0.37
C THR A 360 15.11 22.50 -1.31
N GLY A 361 14.26 23.41 -0.84
CA GLY A 361 13.09 23.89 -1.57
C GLY A 361 11.95 22.88 -1.66
N LEU A 362 12.00 21.78 -0.92
CA LEU A 362 11.02 20.69 -0.95
C LEU A 362 10.29 20.57 0.40
N ALA A 363 9.63 21.66 0.81
CA ALA A 363 8.75 21.69 1.97
C ALA A 363 7.72 22.81 1.87
N VAL A 364 6.58 22.60 2.51
CA VAL A 364 5.55 23.62 2.79
C VAL A 364 5.26 23.63 4.28
N PHE A 365 4.66 24.69 4.80
CA PHE A 365 4.31 24.79 6.22
C PHE A 365 2.95 24.16 6.52
N LEU A 366 2.87 23.48 7.66
CA LEU A 366 1.64 23.06 8.33
C LEU A 366 1.60 23.73 9.71
N ASP A 367 0.73 24.72 9.88
CA ASP A 367 0.74 25.71 10.96
C ASP A 367 -0.43 25.51 11.93
N PHE A 368 -0.11 25.36 13.19
CA PHE A 368 -1.08 25.21 14.28
C PHE A 368 -1.33 26.50 15.08
N SER A 369 -0.71 27.62 14.75
CA SER A 369 -0.84 28.88 15.50
C SER A 369 -2.29 29.35 15.63
N ASP A 370 -3.11 29.22 14.59
CA ASP A 370 -4.54 29.51 14.61
C ASP A 370 -5.31 28.52 15.50
N ALA A 371 -5.06 27.23 15.36
CA ALA A 371 -5.71 26.19 16.15
C ALA A 371 -5.42 26.35 17.65
N ILE A 372 -4.17 26.68 18.01
CA ILE A 372 -3.77 26.94 19.41
C ILE A 372 -4.53 28.15 19.98
N LYS A 373 -4.65 29.25 19.22
CA LYS A 373 -5.41 30.43 19.61
C LYS A 373 -6.90 30.12 19.77
N ARG A 374 -7.50 29.38 18.85
CA ARG A 374 -8.94 29.11 18.78
C ARG A 374 -9.39 28.06 19.79
N LEU A 375 -8.63 26.97 19.94
CA LEU A 375 -9.00 25.81 20.76
C LEU A 375 -8.36 25.82 22.16
N GLY A 376 -7.27 26.56 22.32
CA GLY A 376 -6.44 26.55 23.53
C GLY A 376 -5.44 25.39 23.55
N HIS A 377 -4.35 25.58 24.28
CA HIS A 377 -3.24 24.65 24.40
C HIS A 377 -3.70 23.25 24.83
N GLN A 378 -4.52 23.15 25.86
CA GLN A 378 -4.97 21.87 26.42
C GLN A 378 -5.71 21.01 25.37
N ARG A 379 -6.61 21.61 24.60
CA ARG A 379 -7.38 20.88 23.58
C ARG A 379 -6.52 20.39 22.42
N VAL A 380 -5.55 21.20 22.00
CA VAL A 380 -4.58 20.82 20.97
C VAL A 380 -3.66 19.71 21.50
N GLN A 381 -3.21 19.80 22.77
CA GLN A 381 -2.43 18.75 23.42
C GLN A 381 -3.18 17.41 23.48
N GLU A 382 -4.47 17.44 23.86
CA GLU A 382 -5.32 16.24 23.89
C GLU A 382 -5.46 15.58 22.53
N ARG A 383 -5.51 16.37 21.44
CA ARG A 383 -5.69 15.87 20.07
C ARG A 383 -4.40 15.43 19.40
N TYR A 384 -3.33 16.19 19.56
CA TYR A 384 -2.13 16.12 18.73
C TYR A 384 -0.82 16.04 19.52
N GLY A 385 -0.83 16.11 20.83
CA GLY A 385 0.38 16.23 21.65
C GLY A 385 1.43 15.16 21.36
N ASN A 386 1.00 13.89 21.25
CA ASN A 386 1.89 12.80 20.90
C ASN A 386 2.50 12.90 19.48
N LEU A 387 1.79 13.52 18.55
CA LEU A 387 2.30 13.77 17.19
C LEU A 387 3.30 14.94 17.19
N PHE A 388 3.04 15.96 17.99
CA PHE A 388 3.96 17.08 18.19
C PHE A 388 5.26 16.62 18.84
N ASP A 389 5.17 15.81 19.91
CA ASP A 389 6.34 15.20 20.56
C ASP A 389 7.16 14.35 19.59
N MET A 390 6.49 13.58 18.71
CA MET A 390 7.17 12.77 17.70
C MET A 390 7.89 13.65 16.67
N TYR A 391 7.25 14.72 16.20
CA TYR A 391 7.85 15.66 15.25
C TYR A 391 9.08 16.35 15.86
N GLU A 392 8.94 16.86 17.08
CA GLU A 392 10.02 17.54 17.80
C GLU A 392 11.22 16.63 18.06
N LYS A 393 10.99 15.36 18.44
CA LYS A 393 12.07 14.36 18.61
C LYS A 393 12.84 14.08 17.33
N ILE A 394 12.19 14.16 16.17
CA ILE A 394 12.82 13.88 14.87
C ILE A 394 13.52 15.12 14.30
N THR A 395 12.89 16.29 14.42
CA THR A 395 13.33 17.52 13.73
C THR A 395 14.01 18.51 14.65
N SER A 396 13.91 18.35 15.96
CA SER A 396 14.33 19.32 16.98
C SER A 396 13.60 20.67 16.88
N SER A 397 12.43 20.71 16.22
CA SER A 397 11.58 21.91 16.08
C SER A 397 10.23 21.66 16.74
N SER A 398 9.80 22.58 17.59
CA SER A 398 8.52 22.45 18.33
C SER A 398 7.34 22.98 17.54
N PRO A 399 6.33 22.15 17.23
CA PRO A 399 5.10 22.61 16.58
C PRO A 399 4.26 23.58 17.42
N TRP A 400 4.59 23.73 18.71
CA TRP A 400 3.98 24.73 19.59
C TRP A 400 4.47 26.16 19.31
N GLU A 401 5.68 26.29 18.80
CA GLU A 401 6.37 27.57 18.59
C GLU A 401 6.44 27.96 17.12
N GLU A 402 6.62 26.96 16.23
CA GLU A 402 6.86 27.18 14.81
C GLU A 402 6.03 26.18 13.96
N PRO A 403 5.66 26.55 12.71
CA PRO A 403 5.00 25.62 11.82
C PRO A 403 5.85 24.36 11.54
N MET A 404 5.18 23.22 11.43
CA MET A 404 5.80 21.99 10.92
C MET A 404 6.15 22.17 9.44
N MET A 405 7.26 21.59 9.01
CA MET A 405 7.56 21.42 7.60
C MET A 405 7.10 20.05 7.12
N ILE A 406 6.36 20.01 6.01
CA ILE A 406 5.85 18.79 5.39
C ILE A 406 6.11 18.78 3.89
N TYR A 407 6.24 17.57 3.32
CA TYR A 407 6.32 17.35 1.88
C TYR A 407 5.69 16.01 1.49
N PRO A 408 5.12 15.86 0.29
CA PRO A 408 4.55 14.59 -0.16
C PRO A 408 5.59 13.48 -0.31
N ALA A 409 5.20 12.25 0.04
CA ALA A 409 6.02 11.06 -0.16
C ALA A 409 5.16 9.88 -0.60
N ILE A 410 5.72 8.98 -1.38
CA ILE A 410 5.08 7.71 -1.75
C ILE A 410 4.73 6.94 -0.48
N HIS A 411 3.47 6.50 -0.40
CA HIS A 411 2.91 5.93 0.81
C HIS A 411 2.15 4.62 0.62
N TYR A 412 1.33 4.51 -0.43
CA TYR A 412 0.48 3.36 -0.68
C TYR A 412 0.44 3.04 -2.17
N THR A 413 0.41 1.76 -2.52
CA THR A 413 0.24 1.32 -3.90
C THR A 413 -1.14 0.70 -4.07
N MET A 414 -1.98 1.30 -4.93
CA MET A 414 -3.28 0.75 -5.29
C MET A 414 -3.15 -0.35 -6.33
N GLY A 415 -2.09 -0.36 -7.10
CA GLY A 415 -1.71 -1.49 -7.94
C GLY A 415 -1.23 -2.69 -7.14
N GLY A 416 -1.16 -3.84 -7.78
CA GLY A 416 -0.74 -5.10 -7.18
C GLY A 416 -1.13 -6.29 -8.05
N LEU A 417 -1.00 -7.51 -7.54
CA LEU A 417 -1.45 -8.68 -8.28
C LEU A 417 -2.95 -8.61 -8.58
N TRP A 418 -3.30 -8.91 -9.82
CA TRP A 418 -4.70 -9.05 -10.19
C TRP A 418 -5.32 -10.24 -9.44
N VAL A 419 -6.50 -10.03 -8.87
CA VAL A 419 -7.29 -11.07 -8.21
C VAL A 419 -8.74 -11.03 -8.67
N ASP A 420 -9.40 -12.18 -8.64
CA ASP A 420 -10.84 -12.30 -8.85
C ASP A 420 -11.63 -11.92 -7.58
N TYR A 421 -12.94 -12.12 -7.61
CA TYR A 421 -13.80 -11.85 -6.45
C TYR A 421 -13.45 -12.70 -5.22
N ASP A 422 -12.83 -13.86 -5.44
CA ASP A 422 -12.40 -14.76 -4.38
C ASP A 422 -10.99 -14.44 -3.83
N LEU A 423 -10.36 -13.36 -4.28
CA LEU A 423 -8.97 -12.96 -3.98
C LEU A 423 -7.92 -13.93 -4.56
N GLN A 424 -8.29 -14.76 -5.52
CA GLN A 424 -7.37 -15.64 -6.23
C GLN A 424 -6.77 -14.94 -7.44
N THR A 425 -5.47 -15.09 -7.63
CA THR A 425 -4.75 -14.56 -8.81
C THR A 425 -5.09 -15.36 -10.07
N THR A 426 -4.46 -15.03 -11.20
CA THR A 426 -4.56 -15.83 -12.42
C THR A 426 -3.89 -17.21 -12.30
N ILE A 427 -3.14 -17.45 -11.24
CA ILE A 427 -2.57 -18.78 -10.92
C ILE A 427 -3.49 -19.46 -9.90
N PRO A 428 -4.13 -20.60 -10.25
CA PRO A 428 -4.93 -21.35 -9.28
C PRO A 428 -4.11 -21.72 -8.04
N GLY A 429 -4.74 -21.58 -6.86
CA GLY A 429 -4.10 -21.85 -5.57
C GLY A 429 -3.20 -20.74 -5.05
N LEU A 430 -3.02 -19.65 -5.80
CA LEU A 430 -2.31 -18.46 -5.37
C LEU A 430 -3.28 -17.31 -5.10
N TYR A 431 -3.27 -16.81 -3.88
CA TYR A 431 -4.10 -15.70 -3.39
C TYR A 431 -3.24 -14.49 -3.07
N ALA A 432 -3.78 -13.29 -3.23
CA ALA A 432 -3.14 -12.05 -2.77
C ALA A 432 -4.15 -11.21 -1.99
N ILE A 433 -3.77 -10.75 -0.81
CA ILE A 433 -4.64 -10.02 0.12
C ILE A 433 -4.02 -8.71 0.59
N GLY A 434 -4.86 -7.77 1.00
CA GLY A 434 -4.45 -6.44 1.39
C GLY A 434 -3.76 -5.68 0.25
N GLU A 435 -2.77 -4.88 0.57
CA GLU A 435 -2.04 -4.05 -0.39
C GLU A 435 -1.20 -4.85 -1.42
N ALA A 436 -1.07 -6.18 -1.26
CA ALA A 436 -0.40 -7.02 -2.24
C ALA A 436 -1.24 -7.27 -3.51
N ASN A 437 -2.56 -7.13 -3.45
CA ASN A 437 -3.43 -7.15 -4.62
C ASN A 437 -3.70 -5.73 -5.15
N PHE A 438 -4.33 -5.63 -6.33
CA PHE A 438 -4.63 -4.34 -6.97
C PHE A 438 -5.77 -3.55 -6.32
N SER A 439 -6.08 -3.82 -5.13
CA SER A 439 -6.98 -3.19 -4.19
C SER A 439 -8.37 -2.72 -4.70
N ASP A 440 -9.28 -2.50 -3.77
CA ASP A 440 -10.61 -1.99 -4.04
C ASP A 440 -10.67 -0.44 -4.09
N HIS A 441 -9.53 0.23 -4.21
CA HIS A 441 -9.41 1.68 -4.08
C HIS A 441 -9.32 2.44 -5.40
N GLY A 442 -9.22 1.75 -6.53
CA GLY A 442 -9.12 2.38 -7.83
C GLY A 442 -7.87 3.25 -7.98
N GLY A 443 -8.02 4.45 -8.55
CA GLY A 443 -6.92 5.37 -8.81
C GLY A 443 -6.41 6.14 -7.60
N ASN A 444 -7.19 6.21 -6.51
CA ASN A 444 -6.81 6.89 -5.28
C ASN A 444 -7.56 6.30 -4.07
N ARG A 445 -6.82 6.03 -3.00
CA ARG A 445 -7.36 5.48 -1.77
C ARG A 445 -7.80 6.59 -0.81
N LEU A 446 -9.01 6.48 -0.26
CA LEU A 446 -9.45 7.34 0.84
C LEU A 446 -8.61 7.08 2.10
N GLY A 447 -8.39 8.11 2.89
CA GLY A 447 -7.72 7.98 4.18
C GLY A 447 -8.40 6.93 5.06
N ALA A 448 -7.63 6.22 5.89
CA ALA A 448 -8.11 5.19 6.82
C ALA A 448 -8.73 3.91 6.19
N SER A 449 -8.57 3.68 4.90
CA SER A 449 -9.14 2.51 4.20
C SER A 449 -8.17 1.34 4.00
N ALA A 450 -6.85 1.55 4.10
CA ALA A 450 -5.86 0.46 3.89
C ALA A 450 -5.97 -0.64 4.95
N LEU A 451 -6.05 -0.26 6.22
CA LEU A 451 -6.19 -1.19 7.34
C LEU A 451 -7.52 -1.93 7.27
N MET A 452 -8.59 -1.24 6.85
CA MET A 452 -9.91 -1.83 6.62
C MET A 452 -9.83 -2.95 5.58
N GLN A 453 -9.20 -2.71 4.43
CA GLN A 453 -9.05 -3.73 3.39
C GLN A 453 -8.24 -4.93 3.88
N GLY A 454 -7.09 -4.73 4.52
CA GLY A 454 -6.26 -5.83 5.02
C GLY A 454 -7.00 -6.75 5.98
N LEU A 455 -7.79 -6.19 6.90
CA LEU A 455 -8.59 -6.96 7.85
C LEU A 455 -9.85 -7.57 7.21
N ALA A 456 -10.47 -6.88 6.23
CA ALA A 456 -11.58 -7.45 5.46
C ALA A 456 -11.14 -8.70 4.70
N ASP A 457 -10.05 -8.60 3.95
CA ASP A 457 -9.51 -9.71 3.18
C ASP A 457 -9.11 -10.87 4.10
N GLY A 458 -8.37 -10.59 5.18
CA GLY A 458 -7.82 -11.61 6.06
C GLY A 458 -8.84 -12.31 6.96
N TYR A 459 -9.77 -11.57 7.57
CA TYR A 459 -10.78 -12.14 8.48
C TYR A 459 -12.08 -12.54 7.82
N PHE A 460 -12.56 -11.77 6.82
CA PHE A 460 -13.95 -11.88 6.38
C PHE A 460 -14.12 -12.38 4.95
N VAL A 461 -13.08 -12.44 4.13
CA VAL A 461 -13.18 -12.89 2.73
C VAL A 461 -12.36 -14.15 2.47
N LEU A 462 -11.05 -14.09 2.63
CA LEU A 462 -10.14 -15.20 2.31
C LEU A 462 -10.49 -16.51 3.01
N PRO A 463 -10.84 -16.55 4.31
CA PRO A 463 -11.18 -17.81 4.98
C PRO A 463 -12.32 -18.58 4.33
N TYR A 464 -13.26 -17.87 3.70
CA TYR A 464 -14.35 -18.48 2.94
C TYR A 464 -13.88 -18.95 1.56
N THR A 465 -13.24 -18.07 0.80
CA THR A 465 -12.94 -18.31 -0.62
C THR A 465 -11.81 -19.32 -0.83
N ILE A 466 -10.77 -19.28 0.01
CA ILE A 466 -9.73 -20.31 -0.01
C ILE A 466 -10.27 -21.67 0.47
N GLY A 467 -11.23 -21.66 1.40
CA GLY A 467 -11.90 -22.87 1.86
C GLY A 467 -12.65 -23.60 0.74
N ASP A 468 -13.30 -22.85 -0.15
CA ASP A 468 -13.94 -23.42 -1.34
C ASP A 468 -12.94 -24.12 -2.26
N TYR A 469 -11.82 -23.47 -2.58
CA TYR A 469 -10.73 -24.06 -3.35
C TYR A 469 -10.18 -25.33 -2.69
N LEU A 470 -9.89 -25.25 -1.40
CA LEU A 470 -9.34 -26.36 -0.63
C LEU A 470 -10.31 -27.54 -0.48
N SER A 471 -11.63 -27.29 -0.58
CA SER A 471 -12.65 -28.35 -0.55
C SER A 471 -12.51 -29.35 -1.70
N HIS A 472 -11.88 -28.95 -2.79
CA HIS A 472 -11.56 -29.82 -3.92
C HIS A 472 -10.22 -30.54 -3.78
N LYS A 473 -9.43 -30.23 -2.74
CA LYS A 473 -8.08 -30.71 -2.51
C LYS A 473 -7.94 -31.72 -1.36
N PHE A 474 -9.03 -32.02 -0.64
CA PHE A 474 -8.99 -32.83 0.59
C PHE A 474 -8.47 -34.27 0.39
N SER A 475 -8.55 -34.80 -0.83
CA SER A 475 -8.05 -36.12 -1.20
C SER A 475 -6.64 -36.11 -1.78
N GLU A 476 -6.09 -34.91 -2.07
CA GLU A 476 -4.72 -34.79 -2.55
C GLU A 476 -3.73 -35.08 -1.41
N PRO A 477 -2.62 -35.79 -1.71
CA PRO A 477 -1.57 -35.98 -0.71
C PRO A 477 -0.88 -34.65 -0.38
N LYS A 478 -0.10 -34.64 0.69
CA LYS A 478 0.81 -33.53 0.95
C LYS A 478 1.74 -33.32 -0.24
N THR A 479 2.00 -32.08 -0.59
CA THR A 479 2.87 -31.73 -1.70
C THR A 479 4.29 -32.23 -1.43
N ASP A 480 4.83 -33.04 -2.36
CA ASP A 480 6.18 -33.59 -2.26
C ASP A 480 7.21 -32.53 -2.68
N THR A 481 8.05 -32.11 -1.72
CA THR A 481 9.11 -31.12 -1.94
C THR A 481 10.33 -31.69 -2.71
N ASN A 482 10.34 -33.00 -3.01
CA ASN A 482 11.33 -33.61 -3.89
C ASN A 482 10.89 -33.62 -5.37
N ALA A 483 9.71 -33.11 -5.67
CA ALA A 483 9.25 -32.97 -7.04
C ALA A 483 10.23 -32.13 -7.89
N PRO A 484 10.38 -32.43 -9.18
CA PRO A 484 11.34 -31.75 -10.07
C PRO A 484 11.14 -30.23 -10.12
N GLU A 485 9.91 -29.73 -9.95
CA GLU A 485 9.58 -28.32 -9.97
C GLU A 485 10.19 -27.58 -8.76
N PHE A 486 10.28 -28.21 -7.60
CA PHE A 486 10.99 -27.67 -6.43
C PHE A 486 12.49 -27.62 -6.66
N GLU A 487 13.08 -28.68 -7.26
CA GLU A 487 14.50 -28.72 -7.58
C GLU A 487 14.88 -27.62 -8.58
N GLN A 488 14.08 -27.44 -9.63
CA GLN A 488 14.28 -26.40 -10.63
C GLN A 488 14.18 -24.98 -10.03
N ALA A 489 13.18 -24.73 -9.19
CA ALA A 489 13.00 -23.44 -8.53
C ALA A 489 14.14 -23.13 -7.55
N GLU A 490 14.56 -24.10 -6.74
CA GLU A 490 15.71 -23.96 -5.84
C GLU A 490 17.00 -23.67 -6.60
N LYS A 491 17.25 -24.41 -7.69
CA LYS A 491 18.41 -24.19 -8.57
C LYS A 491 18.40 -22.77 -9.14
N ALA A 492 17.27 -22.30 -9.65
CA ALA A 492 17.14 -20.95 -10.21
C ALA A 492 17.43 -19.87 -9.16
N VAL A 493 16.99 -20.05 -7.91
CA VAL A 493 17.32 -19.15 -6.79
C VAL A 493 18.81 -19.14 -6.50
N LYS A 494 19.44 -20.32 -6.40
CA LYS A 494 20.88 -20.45 -6.16
C LYS A 494 21.72 -19.83 -7.27
N GLU A 495 21.32 -20.00 -8.53
CA GLU A 495 21.98 -19.39 -9.69
C GLU A 495 21.86 -17.86 -9.68
N ARG A 496 20.72 -17.31 -9.31
CA ARG A 496 20.51 -15.86 -9.18
C ARG A 496 21.39 -15.27 -8.09
N ILE A 497 21.50 -15.91 -6.94
CA ILE A 497 22.40 -15.50 -5.85
C ILE A 497 23.87 -15.59 -6.32
N ALA A 498 24.27 -16.68 -6.92
CA ALA A 498 25.64 -16.87 -7.43
C ALA A 498 26.00 -15.81 -8.49
N LYS A 499 25.07 -15.44 -9.37
CA LYS A 499 25.25 -14.37 -10.36
C LYS A 499 25.57 -13.03 -9.70
N LEU A 500 24.89 -12.69 -8.59
CA LEU A 500 25.17 -11.44 -7.84
C LEU A 500 26.57 -11.42 -7.27
N PHE A 501 27.03 -12.49 -6.62
CA PHE A 501 28.40 -12.57 -6.09
C PHE A 501 29.47 -12.60 -7.18
N ALA A 502 29.13 -13.06 -8.38
CA ALA A 502 30.06 -13.13 -9.51
C ALA A 502 30.39 -11.77 -10.13
N VAL A 503 29.55 -10.74 -9.93
CA VAL A 503 29.78 -9.41 -10.51
C VAL A 503 31.07 -8.78 -10.00
N LYS A 504 31.37 -8.90 -8.69
CA LYS A 504 32.58 -8.35 -8.05
C LYS A 504 32.82 -6.86 -8.36
N GLY A 505 31.76 -6.09 -8.44
CA GLY A 505 31.81 -4.64 -8.67
C GLY A 505 32.22 -3.88 -7.43
N THR A 506 32.20 -2.55 -7.53
CA THR A 506 32.60 -1.62 -6.46
C THR A 506 31.48 -0.69 -5.98
N VAL A 507 30.31 -0.70 -6.66
CA VAL A 507 29.22 0.22 -6.36
C VAL A 507 28.27 -0.42 -5.33
N PRO A 508 28.05 0.23 -4.17
CA PRO A 508 27.10 -0.26 -3.17
C PRO A 508 25.67 -0.35 -3.72
N VAL A 509 24.92 -1.34 -3.25
CA VAL A 509 23.52 -1.56 -3.66
C VAL A 509 22.68 -0.31 -3.41
N ASP A 510 22.82 0.33 -2.24
CA ASP A 510 22.06 1.53 -1.88
C ASP A 510 22.32 2.71 -2.85
N ALA A 511 23.53 2.86 -3.38
CA ALA A 511 23.83 3.89 -4.36
C ALA A 511 23.06 3.68 -5.68
N LEU A 512 22.95 2.43 -6.13
CA LEU A 512 22.17 2.05 -7.32
C LEU A 512 20.67 2.18 -7.08
N HIS A 513 20.20 1.83 -5.88
CA HIS A 513 18.80 2.00 -5.51
C HIS A 513 18.40 3.48 -5.41
N LYS A 514 19.29 4.35 -4.89
CA LYS A 514 19.09 5.80 -4.92
C LYS A 514 18.94 6.34 -6.34
N LYS A 515 19.76 5.87 -7.28
CA LYS A 515 19.63 6.22 -8.71
C LYS A 515 18.26 5.82 -9.26
N LEU A 516 17.80 4.60 -8.98
CA LEU A 516 16.46 4.17 -9.38
C LEU A 516 15.38 5.06 -8.76
N GLY A 517 15.50 5.38 -7.48
CA GLY A 517 14.57 6.27 -6.77
C GLY A 517 14.46 7.65 -7.42
N HIS A 518 15.58 8.23 -7.85
CA HIS A 518 15.59 9.50 -8.59
C HIS A 518 14.89 9.39 -9.94
N ILE A 519 15.18 8.34 -10.73
CA ILE A 519 14.51 8.08 -12.02
C ILE A 519 12.99 7.96 -11.81
N MET A 520 12.58 7.17 -10.81
CA MET A 520 11.18 6.95 -10.51
C MET A 520 10.47 8.25 -10.08
N TRP A 521 11.10 9.04 -9.22
CA TRP A 521 10.53 10.31 -8.74
C TRP A 521 10.41 11.33 -9.86
N GLU A 522 11.42 11.44 -10.71
CA GLU A 522 11.46 12.40 -11.82
C GLU A 522 10.47 12.05 -12.93
N TYR A 523 10.46 10.80 -13.38
CA TYR A 523 9.70 10.41 -14.59
C TYR A 523 8.41 9.64 -14.32
N VAL A 524 8.29 8.96 -13.18
CA VAL A 524 7.15 8.11 -12.82
C VAL A 524 6.49 8.56 -11.51
N GLY A 525 6.76 9.80 -11.10
CA GLY A 525 6.29 10.39 -9.84
C GLY A 525 4.85 10.94 -9.91
N MET A 526 4.61 12.05 -9.23
CA MET A 526 3.26 12.64 -9.09
C MET A 526 2.76 13.37 -10.35
N ALA A 527 3.65 13.89 -11.19
CA ALA A 527 3.32 14.51 -12.46
C ALA A 527 4.12 13.81 -13.57
N ARG A 528 3.43 13.31 -14.56
CA ARG A 528 3.99 12.43 -15.60
C ARG A 528 3.67 13.00 -16.98
N ASN A 529 4.55 12.78 -17.93
CA ASN A 529 4.31 13.08 -19.34
C ASN A 529 4.90 12.01 -20.24
N GLU A 530 4.47 11.96 -21.49
CA GLU A 530 4.86 10.89 -22.43
C GLU A 530 6.37 10.82 -22.62
N ALA A 531 7.02 11.96 -22.86
CA ALA A 531 8.47 12.03 -23.09
C ALA A 531 9.26 11.58 -21.84
N GLY A 532 8.86 12.03 -20.65
CA GLY A 532 9.47 11.64 -19.38
C GLY A 532 9.30 10.15 -19.08
N LEU A 533 8.12 9.58 -19.33
CA LEU A 533 7.87 8.14 -19.11
C LEU A 533 8.71 7.28 -20.06
N LYS A 534 8.82 7.63 -21.33
CA LYS A 534 9.70 6.95 -22.30
C LYS A 534 11.16 7.00 -21.86
N LYS A 535 11.62 8.18 -21.43
CA LYS A 535 12.97 8.36 -20.90
C LYS A 535 13.19 7.57 -19.62
N GLY A 536 12.22 7.55 -18.70
CA GLY A 536 12.28 6.76 -17.47
C GLY A 536 12.47 5.26 -17.75
N ILE A 537 11.73 4.69 -18.70
CA ILE A 537 11.89 3.30 -19.14
C ILE A 537 13.33 3.05 -19.65
N GLU A 538 13.84 3.94 -20.49
CA GLU A 538 15.19 3.83 -21.02
C GLU A 538 16.26 3.92 -19.91
N GLU A 539 16.14 4.86 -19.00
CA GLU A 539 17.07 5.05 -17.89
C GLU A 539 17.04 3.88 -16.89
N ILE A 540 15.86 3.30 -16.62
CA ILE A 540 15.75 2.08 -15.79
C ILE A 540 16.48 0.91 -16.46
N LYS A 541 16.32 0.72 -17.76
CA LYS A 541 17.03 -0.34 -18.50
C LYS A 541 18.56 -0.15 -18.46
N LYS A 542 19.04 1.07 -18.67
CA LYS A 542 20.47 1.40 -18.54
C LYS A 542 21.01 1.15 -17.13
N LEU A 543 20.23 1.54 -16.11
CA LEU A 543 20.63 1.32 -14.72
C LEU A 543 20.66 -0.17 -14.35
N ARG A 544 19.74 -0.99 -14.88
CA ARG A 544 19.80 -2.45 -14.73
C ARG A 544 21.08 -3.03 -15.36
N GLU A 545 21.50 -2.55 -16.53
CA GLU A 545 22.75 -2.97 -17.14
C GLU A 545 23.99 -2.52 -16.32
N GLU A 546 23.96 -1.28 -15.80
CA GLU A 546 25.00 -0.78 -14.88
C GLU A 546 25.09 -1.66 -13.63
N PHE A 547 23.93 -1.99 -13.01
CA PHE A 547 23.86 -2.86 -11.84
C PHE A 547 24.61 -4.18 -12.07
N TRP A 548 24.31 -4.90 -13.15
CA TRP A 548 24.94 -6.18 -13.46
C TRP A 548 26.43 -6.11 -13.84
N LYS A 549 26.97 -4.91 -14.01
CA LYS A 549 28.40 -4.68 -14.27
C LYS A 549 29.16 -4.18 -13.05
N THR A 550 28.48 -3.51 -12.11
CA THR A 550 29.16 -2.69 -11.09
C THR A 550 28.77 -2.99 -9.65
N VAL A 551 27.68 -3.72 -9.40
CA VAL A 551 27.19 -3.95 -8.04
C VAL A 551 28.20 -4.71 -7.19
N CYS A 552 28.37 -4.24 -5.94
CA CYS A 552 29.17 -4.89 -4.92
C CYS A 552 28.23 -5.55 -3.89
N VAL A 553 28.32 -6.87 -3.78
CA VAL A 553 27.67 -7.64 -2.71
C VAL A 553 28.77 -8.26 -1.87
N PRO A 554 29.13 -7.67 -0.73
CA PRO A 554 30.15 -8.22 0.17
C PRO A 554 29.62 -9.42 0.96
N GLY A 555 30.53 -10.16 1.61
CA GLY A 555 30.18 -11.32 2.44
C GLY A 555 29.94 -12.58 1.63
N THR A 556 29.19 -13.49 2.21
CA THR A 556 28.84 -14.79 1.63
C THR A 556 27.33 -15.03 1.64
N ASN A 557 26.90 -16.10 0.99
CA ASN A 557 25.50 -16.54 1.05
C ASN A 557 25.18 -17.35 2.32
N GLU A 558 26.18 -17.87 3.03
CA GLU A 558 26.05 -18.81 4.14
C GLU A 558 25.89 -18.11 5.50
N GLU A 559 25.54 -16.82 5.49
CA GLU A 559 25.42 -16.01 6.68
C GLU A 559 24.31 -14.96 6.54
N PHE A 560 24.00 -14.26 7.63
CA PHE A 560 23.16 -13.07 7.60
C PHE A 560 23.81 -11.98 6.74
N ASN A 561 23.22 -11.69 5.58
CA ASN A 561 23.79 -10.76 4.60
C ASN A 561 22.72 -9.79 4.07
N GLN A 562 22.64 -8.62 4.68
CA GLN A 562 21.68 -7.59 4.28
C GLN A 562 21.96 -7.00 2.89
N GLU A 563 23.21 -6.93 2.47
CA GLU A 563 23.55 -6.41 1.13
C GLU A 563 23.07 -7.36 0.03
N LEU A 564 23.12 -8.68 0.27
CA LEU A 564 22.52 -9.67 -0.61
C LEU A 564 20.98 -9.50 -0.69
N GLU A 565 20.32 -9.30 0.46
CA GLU A 565 18.87 -9.05 0.50
C GLU A 565 18.50 -7.81 -0.31
N LYS A 566 19.23 -6.69 -0.12
CA LYS A 566 19.02 -5.46 -0.88
C LYS A 566 19.27 -5.64 -2.38
N ALA A 567 20.31 -6.39 -2.76
CA ALA A 567 20.63 -6.65 -4.16
C ALA A 567 19.53 -7.45 -4.86
N LEU A 568 19.03 -8.51 -4.22
CA LEU A 568 17.91 -9.30 -4.73
C LEU A 568 16.65 -8.45 -4.92
N ARG A 569 16.33 -7.59 -3.95
CA ARG A 569 15.18 -6.66 -4.04
C ARG A 569 15.34 -5.63 -5.15
N LEU A 570 16.56 -5.10 -5.34
CA LEU A 570 16.80 -4.10 -6.37
C LEU A 570 16.58 -4.67 -7.77
N VAL A 571 16.92 -5.94 -8.00
CA VAL A 571 16.58 -6.64 -9.25
C VAL A 571 15.07 -6.63 -9.50
N ASP A 572 14.27 -6.88 -8.45
CA ASP A 572 12.81 -6.85 -8.56
C ASP A 572 12.28 -5.41 -8.73
N PHE A 573 12.89 -4.43 -8.08
CA PHE A 573 12.50 -3.03 -8.22
C PHE A 573 12.73 -2.46 -9.62
N PHE A 574 13.74 -2.92 -10.36
CA PHE A 574 13.88 -2.56 -11.77
C PHE A 574 12.67 -3.00 -12.58
N ASP A 575 12.21 -4.22 -12.39
CA ASP A 575 11.05 -4.75 -13.11
C ASP A 575 9.76 -4.03 -12.69
N ILE A 576 9.57 -3.76 -11.40
CA ILE A 576 8.42 -3.00 -10.89
C ILE A 576 8.41 -1.57 -11.46
N GLY A 577 9.54 -0.88 -11.40
CA GLY A 577 9.66 0.50 -11.90
C GLY A 577 9.38 0.59 -13.39
N GLU A 578 9.90 -0.34 -14.18
CA GLU A 578 9.64 -0.44 -15.61
C GLU A 578 8.16 -0.71 -15.90
N LEU A 579 7.55 -1.65 -15.16
CA LEU A 579 6.13 -2.00 -15.29
C LEU A 579 5.22 -0.80 -14.93
N MET A 580 5.54 -0.07 -13.87
CA MET A 580 4.83 1.16 -13.50
C MET A 580 4.91 2.21 -14.61
N ALA A 581 6.08 2.37 -15.23
CA ALA A 581 6.28 3.32 -16.31
C ALA A 581 5.51 2.92 -17.59
N TYR A 582 5.50 1.64 -17.95
CA TYR A 582 4.69 1.12 -19.08
C TYR A 582 3.20 1.34 -18.86
N ASP A 583 2.69 1.05 -17.66
CA ASP A 583 1.27 1.25 -17.35
C ASP A 583 0.89 2.73 -17.37
N ALA A 584 1.73 3.60 -16.80
CA ALA A 584 1.53 5.05 -16.84
C ALA A 584 1.57 5.60 -18.27
N LEU A 585 2.45 5.08 -19.11
CA LEU A 585 2.56 5.48 -20.53
C LEU A 585 1.32 5.06 -21.32
N ASN A 586 0.82 3.85 -21.08
CA ASN A 586 -0.39 3.34 -21.72
C ASN A 586 -1.64 4.10 -21.30
N ARG A 587 -1.76 4.48 -20.02
CA ARG A 587 -2.95 5.15 -19.48
C ARG A 587 -2.92 6.65 -19.75
N ARG A 588 -3.43 7.03 -20.93
CA ARG A 588 -3.50 8.43 -21.40
C ARG A 588 -4.73 9.15 -20.86
N GLU A 589 -4.81 9.22 -19.56
CA GLU A 589 -5.79 9.98 -18.77
C GLU A 589 -5.15 10.44 -17.48
N SER A 590 -5.83 11.26 -16.69
CA SER A 590 -5.47 11.54 -15.30
C SER A 590 -6.60 11.11 -14.39
N CYS A 591 -6.29 10.20 -13.45
CA CYS A 591 -7.24 9.73 -12.45
C CYS A 591 -6.50 9.42 -11.13
N GLY A 592 -7.02 9.95 -10.02
CA GLY A 592 -6.45 9.77 -8.70
C GLY A 592 -4.97 10.12 -8.62
N GLY A 593 -4.14 9.17 -8.19
CA GLY A 593 -2.69 9.32 -8.06
C GLY A 593 -1.93 9.31 -9.40
N HIS A 594 -2.58 8.89 -10.48
CA HIS A 594 -2.00 8.94 -11.83
C HIS A 594 -2.36 10.27 -12.51
N PHE A 595 -1.40 11.16 -12.65
CA PHE A 595 -1.56 12.45 -13.29
C PHE A 595 -0.64 12.57 -14.50
N ARG A 596 -1.26 12.78 -15.68
CA ARG A 596 -0.58 13.05 -16.94
C ARG A 596 -0.72 14.55 -17.25
N GLU A 597 0.41 15.23 -17.41
CA GLU A 597 0.44 16.68 -17.69
C GLU A 597 -0.31 17.04 -18.98
N GLU A 598 -0.35 16.12 -19.94
CA GLU A 598 -1.10 16.29 -21.19
C GLU A 598 -2.62 16.10 -21.01
N MET A 599 -3.05 15.48 -19.89
CA MET A 599 -4.43 15.10 -19.59
C MET A 599 -4.94 15.84 -18.35
N GLN A 600 -5.06 17.14 -18.47
CA GLN A 600 -5.61 18.02 -17.44
C GLN A 600 -6.65 18.96 -18.04
N THR A 601 -7.52 19.50 -17.17
CA THR A 601 -8.47 20.56 -17.55
C THR A 601 -7.73 21.88 -17.71
N GLU A 602 -8.39 22.88 -18.30
CA GLU A 602 -7.84 24.25 -18.40
C GLU A 602 -7.47 24.85 -17.04
N GLU A 603 -8.11 24.36 -15.97
CA GLU A 603 -7.86 24.78 -14.59
C GLU A 603 -6.76 23.97 -13.87
N GLY A 604 -6.08 23.06 -14.57
CA GLY A 604 -5.01 22.24 -14.03
C GLY A 604 -5.47 21.03 -13.18
N GLU A 605 -6.75 20.64 -13.26
CA GLU A 605 -7.28 19.47 -12.57
C GLU A 605 -7.20 18.21 -13.43
N THR A 606 -7.36 17.05 -12.80
CA THR A 606 -7.32 15.74 -13.48
C THR A 606 -8.43 15.63 -14.52
N LYS A 607 -8.05 15.20 -15.74
CA LYS A 607 -8.98 14.91 -16.83
C LYS A 607 -9.04 13.40 -17.06
N ARG A 608 -10.11 12.79 -16.61
CA ARG A 608 -10.42 11.38 -16.81
C ARG A 608 -10.93 11.16 -18.24
N ASP A 609 -10.66 9.98 -18.78
CA ASP A 609 -11.21 9.50 -20.05
C ASP A 609 -11.93 8.17 -19.80
N ASP A 610 -13.21 8.27 -19.42
CA ASP A 610 -14.04 7.11 -19.06
C ASP A 610 -14.43 6.26 -20.28
N GLU A 611 -14.40 6.81 -21.47
CA GLU A 611 -14.70 6.08 -22.70
C GLU A 611 -13.59 5.09 -23.06
N ASN A 612 -12.33 5.50 -22.92
CA ASN A 612 -11.19 4.72 -23.37
C ASN A 612 -10.44 3.98 -22.25
N PHE A 613 -10.54 4.40 -20.98
CA PHE A 613 -9.71 3.90 -19.89
C PHE A 613 -10.49 3.37 -18.67
N MET A 614 -11.79 3.14 -18.80
CA MET A 614 -12.59 2.52 -17.72
C MET A 614 -12.36 1.01 -17.67
N TYR A 615 -11.14 0.61 -17.34
CA TYR A 615 -10.74 -0.79 -17.21
C TYR A 615 -9.63 -0.98 -16.17
N VAL A 616 -9.51 -2.20 -15.66
CA VAL A 616 -8.33 -2.66 -14.94
C VAL A 616 -7.28 -3.07 -15.96
N ALA A 617 -6.11 -2.43 -15.91
CA ALA A 617 -4.97 -2.79 -16.76
C ALA A 617 -4.20 -3.94 -16.10
N ALA A 618 -4.32 -5.14 -16.60
CA ALA A 618 -3.63 -6.32 -16.10
C ALA A 618 -2.49 -6.72 -17.04
N TRP A 619 -1.28 -6.74 -16.52
CA TRP A 619 -0.06 -6.98 -17.28
C TRP A 619 0.45 -8.40 -17.10
N GLU A 620 0.76 -9.06 -18.20
CA GLU A 620 1.35 -10.39 -18.26
C GLU A 620 2.85 -10.31 -18.54
N TYR A 621 3.66 -11.02 -17.77
CA TYR A 621 5.09 -11.14 -18.00
C TYR A 621 5.41 -11.96 -19.25
N LYS A 622 6.24 -11.42 -20.13
CA LYS A 622 6.61 -12.08 -21.42
C LYS A 622 8.07 -12.52 -21.50
N GLY A 623 8.82 -12.33 -20.42
CA GLY A 623 10.24 -12.68 -20.35
C GLY A 623 11.15 -11.48 -20.08
N GLU A 624 12.36 -11.75 -19.64
CA GLU A 624 13.36 -10.71 -19.36
C GLU A 624 13.65 -9.88 -20.62
N GLY A 625 13.65 -8.55 -20.48
CA GLY A 625 13.92 -7.61 -21.57
C GLY A 625 12.81 -7.46 -22.61
N LYS A 626 11.70 -8.17 -22.48
CA LYS A 626 10.53 -8.02 -23.34
C LYS A 626 9.50 -7.09 -22.73
N GLU A 627 8.76 -6.37 -23.56
CA GLU A 627 7.62 -5.59 -23.10
C GLU A 627 6.53 -6.52 -22.55
N PRO A 628 5.90 -6.14 -21.44
CA PRO A 628 4.78 -6.89 -20.90
C PRO A 628 3.55 -6.78 -21.81
N GLU A 629 2.69 -7.77 -21.80
CA GLU A 629 1.43 -7.77 -22.56
C GLU A 629 0.28 -7.22 -21.71
N LEU A 630 -0.46 -6.26 -22.26
CA LEU A 630 -1.62 -5.66 -21.61
C LEU A 630 -2.89 -6.48 -21.88
N HIS A 631 -3.55 -6.88 -20.80
CA HIS A 631 -4.92 -7.40 -20.78
C HIS A 631 -5.85 -6.39 -20.11
N LYS A 632 -7.09 -6.28 -20.58
CA LYS A 632 -8.06 -5.31 -20.08
C LYS A 632 -9.27 -6.01 -19.49
N GLU A 633 -9.63 -5.64 -18.26
CA GLU A 633 -10.88 -6.00 -17.63
C GLU A 633 -11.78 -4.77 -17.59
N ASP A 634 -12.85 -4.76 -18.37
CA ASP A 634 -13.77 -3.63 -18.42
C ASP A 634 -14.47 -3.45 -17.07
N LEU A 635 -14.51 -2.21 -16.59
CA LEU A 635 -15.26 -1.81 -15.42
C LEU A 635 -16.65 -1.31 -15.83
N LYS A 636 -17.68 -1.74 -15.10
CA LYS A 636 -19.06 -1.33 -15.32
C LYS A 636 -19.65 -0.79 -14.04
N TYR A 637 -20.36 0.30 -14.12
CA TYR A 637 -21.04 0.95 -13.02
C TYR A 637 -22.55 0.95 -13.26
N GLU A 638 -23.24 0.06 -12.55
CA GLU A 638 -24.70 -0.11 -12.64
C GLU A 638 -25.42 0.52 -11.45
N ASN A 639 -24.74 0.68 -10.33
CA ASN A 639 -25.30 1.13 -9.06
C ASN A 639 -24.87 2.55 -8.67
N ILE A 640 -23.93 3.14 -9.40
CA ILE A 640 -23.42 4.49 -9.18
C ILE A 640 -23.41 5.26 -10.50
N LYS A 641 -23.92 6.50 -10.46
CA LYS A 641 -23.79 7.43 -11.59
C LYS A 641 -22.37 8.01 -11.56
N ILE A 642 -21.67 7.89 -12.69
CA ILE A 642 -20.34 8.46 -12.87
C ILE A 642 -20.45 9.99 -12.85
N ALA A 643 -19.58 10.63 -12.08
CA ALA A 643 -19.49 12.07 -11.98
C ALA A 643 -18.03 12.51 -11.84
N THR A 644 -17.73 13.74 -12.23
CA THR A 644 -16.42 14.35 -11.98
C THR A 644 -16.29 14.69 -10.50
N ARG A 645 -15.10 14.50 -9.94
CA ARG A 645 -14.80 14.97 -8.58
C ARG A 645 -14.73 16.51 -8.61
N ASN A 646 -15.44 17.16 -7.70
CA ASN A 646 -15.36 18.62 -7.51
C ASN A 646 -15.07 18.92 -6.04
N TYR A 647 -14.05 19.74 -5.79
CA TYR A 647 -13.63 20.17 -4.46
C TYR A 647 -13.65 21.71 -4.33
N LYS A 648 -14.15 22.41 -5.34
CA LYS A 648 -14.22 23.89 -5.39
C LYS A 648 -15.54 24.42 -4.87
N ASP A 649 -16.65 23.69 -5.11
CA ASP A 649 -18.03 24.09 -4.73
C ASP A 649 -18.50 23.45 -3.43
#